data_79e70435d01c2a22445b8309e1ae4024
#
_entry.id   79e70435d01c2a22445b8309e1ae4024
#
_cell.length_a   1.000
_cell.length_b   1.000
_cell.length_c   1.000
_cell.angle_alpha   90.00
_cell.angle_beta   90.00
_cell.angle_gamma   90.00
#
_symmetry.space_group_name_H-M   'P 1'
#
loop_
_entity.id
_entity.type
_entity.pdbx_description
1 polymer ?
#
loop_
_entity_poly.entity_id
_entity_poly.type
_entity_poly.pdbx_seq_one_letter_code
_entity_poly.pdbx_strand_id
1 'polypeptide(L)'
;MLLDFILGSLVIGGIYALIAIGLNLQYGVARVLNLAYGEFMMLAGYAAFVGFTHKWLGVSPLVTALVGAPAAFALSWLLFRYVLHPLLSRSPDPGKREVDSILSTFGLLFLLQGIALVVWTSDPKIYSYLGDRPEVFGIQIPIQGNRFLVIVAALVLSAAVFAFLRYTRAGRAMRAIAVSSHTAPLVGIDVARYSAMAFATGGALAAIAGILLSSFIGVTPDVGAPYTLNALIVIVMGGIGNVAGGFVAALILGMAQTLAAQFGQSALGTILTFAIFSIVLLWRPQGLFGGGAGLAGRRRGLRVRKEALAVAGFLALLAVPYLANAYWLLLAINILTFVALATAWAFFSGPTRYVSLAASAFYGLGAYCVAVLATDYSYPVALFAAVAFSVVLSALVGLATLRLSGMYFVIFTFGLASLVSAAVTWWEYNVAKSSGWYLFLSITETHVYYQLLVLCTAIVGIWLVRDRTRMGLALKTLGADETVARQIGINTVALKIGTFVASSVVMTLAGAILAPRSSHVTAEYVFNPEISFLTVIAALLGGATSAWGPMLGVVPLLLLKDYLSINYSSYFSVILGAILLGVVFFIPNGLIGLLKSGRAAIETRRLADLLDALARRLRGETRNAPPSPPRAQSSANGAALHNEQRAPDPPERKASL
;
A
#
# COMPACT_ATOMS: atom_id res chain seq x y z
N MET A 1 -13.29 -11.94 36.24
CA MET A 1 -13.39 -10.68 35.48
C MET A 1 -12.03 -9.99 35.30
N LEU A 2 -11.40 -9.44 36.35
CA LEU A 2 -10.13 -8.71 36.19
C LEU A 2 -8.99 -9.60 35.64
N LEU A 3 -8.86 -10.82 36.17
CA LEU A 3 -7.87 -11.79 35.70
C LEU A 3 -8.09 -12.20 34.25
N ASP A 4 -9.35 -12.45 33.84
CA ASP A 4 -9.70 -12.82 32.47
C ASP A 4 -9.42 -11.65 31.50
N PHE A 5 -9.67 -10.43 31.95
CA PHE A 5 -9.32 -9.21 31.20
C PHE A 5 -7.79 -9.10 30.98
N ILE A 6 -7.00 -9.26 32.05
CA ILE A 6 -5.54 -9.18 31.97
C ILE A 6 -4.99 -10.28 31.03
N LEU A 7 -5.44 -11.52 31.23
CA LEU A 7 -5.00 -12.67 30.44
C LEU A 7 -5.42 -12.53 28.96
N GLY A 8 -6.67 -12.12 28.71
CA GLY A 8 -7.13 -11.84 27.34
C GLY A 8 -6.34 -10.73 26.66
N SER A 9 -6.04 -9.66 27.40
CA SER A 9 -5.21 -8.54 26.91
C SER A 9 -3.79 -8.98 26.58
N LEU A 10 -3.21 -9.87 27.36
CA LEU A 10 -1.88 -10.44 27.11
C LEU A 10 -1.87 -11.38 25.90
N VAL A 11 -2.94 -12.15 25.65
CA VAL A 11 -3.06 -13.01 24.46
C VAL A 11 -3.09 -12.16 23.19
N ILE A 12 -4.04 -11.24 23.09
CA ILE A 12 -4.21 -10.39 21.91
C ILE A 12 -3.01 -9.47 21.74
N GLY A 13 -2.56 -8.82 22.81
CA GLY A 13 -1.39 -7.97 22.82
C GLY A 13 -0.11 -8.71 22.49
N GLY A 14 0.03 -9.98 22.91
CA GLY A 14 1.15 -10.85 22.58
C GLY A 14 1.26 -11.16 21.08
N ILE A 15 0.12 -11.47 20.43
CA ILE A 15 0.09 -11.66 18.97
C ILE A 15 0.50 -10.37 18.27
N TYR A 16 -0.10 -9.24 18.65
CA TYR A 16 0.26 -7.94 18.07
C TYR A 16 1.71 -7.56 18.30
N ALA A 17 2.28 -7.93 19.46
CA ALA A 17 3.68 -7.68 19.74
C ALA A 17 4.60 -8.47 18.79
N LEU A 18 4.35 -9.76 18.58
CA LEU A 18 5.12 -10.60 17.64
C LEU A 18 5.07 -10.05 16.22
N ILE A 19 3.87 -9.73 15.74
CA ILE A 19 3.65 -9.22 14.39
C ILE A 19 4.30 -7.83 14.25
N ALA A 20 4.11 -6.95 15.23
CA ALA A 20 4.65 -5.60 15.19
C ALA A 20 6.18 -5.57 15.29
N ILE A 21 6.80 -6.40 16.13
CA ILE A 21 8.27 -6.51 16.23
C ILE A 21 8.84 -6.94 14.88
N GLY A 22 8.25 -7.93 14.23
CA GLY A 22 8.73 -8.42 12.94
C GLY A 22 8.59 -7.35 11.83
N LEU A 23 7.44 -6.70 11.74
CA LEU A 23 7.22 -5.63 10.77
C LEU A 23 8.08 -4.39 11.08
N ASN A 24 8.35 -4.10 12.36
CA ASN A 24 9.25 -3.02 12.79
C ASN A 24 10.69 -3.27 12.35
N LEU A 25 11.15 -4.53 12.34
CA LEU A 25 12.45 -4.90 11.76
C LEU A 25 12.47 -4.68 10.25
N GLN A 26 11.41 -5.09 9.54
CA GLN A 26 11.31 -4.90 8.09
C GLN A 26 11.34 -3.42 7.71
N TYR A 27 10.50 -2.61 8.33
CA TYR A 27 10.45 -1.19 8.00
C TYR A 27 11.62 -0.40 8.62
N GLY A 28 11.97 -0.65 9.87
CA GLY A 28 13.01 0.10 10.58
C GLY A 28 14.38 -0.06 9.94
N VAL A 29 14.71 -1.25 9.43
CA VAL A 29 16.02 -1.56 8.84
C VAL A 29 15.99 -1.52 7.32
N ALA A 30 15.07 -2.27 6.69
CA ALA A 30 15.01 -2.39 5.23
C ALA A 30 14.27 -1.23 4.56
N ARG A 31 13.54 -0.38 5.31
CA ARG A 31 12.71 0.73 4.81
C ARG A 31 11.68 0.27 3.79
N VAL A 32 11.16 -0.93 3.96
CA VAL A 32 10.11 -1.53 3.12
C VAL A 32 8.80 -1.55 3.90
N LEU A 33 7.78 -0.86 3.38
CA LEU A 33 6.42 -0.99 3.88
C LEU A 33 5.81 -2.26 3.28
N ASN A 34 5.76 -3.32 4.07
CA ASN A 34 5.25 -4.62 3.62
C ASN A 34 3.76 -4.77 3.94
N LEU A 35 2.91 -4.53 2.95
CA LEU A 35 1.46 -4.72 3.07
C LEU A 35 1.06 -6.21 3.04
N ALA A 36 1.90 -7.08 2.45
CA ALA A 36 1.69 -8.53 2.46
C ALA A 36 2.16 -9.21 3.74
N TYR A 37 2.46 -8.45 4.80
CA TYR A 37 3.05 -9.02 6.01
C TYR A 37 2.14 -10.06 6.69
N GLY A 38 0.85 -9.77 6.79
CA GLY A 38 -0.14 -10.69 7.35
C GLY A 38 -0.38 -11.94 6.51
N GLU A 39 -0.06 -11.89 5.22
CA GLU A 39 -0.21 -13.03 4.33
C GLU A 39 0.83 -14.15 4.65
N PHE A 40 2.01 -13.78 5.15
CA PHE A 40 2.96 -14.77 5.69
C PHE A 40 2.40 -15.44 6.95
N MET A 41 1.70 -14.69 7.78
CA MET A 41 0.98 -15.19 8.95
C MET A 41 -0.13 -16.16 8.54
N MET A 42 -0.96 -15.77 7.57
CA MET A 42 -2.04 -16.59 7.01
C MET A 42 -1.52 -17.91 6.45
N LEU A 43 -0.49 -17.88 5.59
CA LEU A 43 0.10 -19.08 5.00
C LEU A 43 0.67 -20.04 6.04
N ALA A 44 1.31 -19.50 7.08
CA ALA A 44 1.83 -20.31 8.17
C ALA A 44 0.71 -20.94 9.02
N GLY A 45 -0.40 -20.22 9.21
CA GLY A 45 -1.61 -20.75 9.84
C GLY A 45 -2.22 -21.91 9.04
N TYR A 46 -2.32 -21.79 7.71
CA TYR A 46 -2.75 -22.88 6.85
C TYR A 46 -1.78 -24.07 6.89
N ALA A 47 -0.46 -23.81 6.91
CA ALA A 47 0.52 -24.89 7.05
C ALA A 47 0.36 -25.64 8.37
N ALA A 48 0.05 -24.94 9.46
CA ALA A 48 -0.23 -25.57 10.76
C ALA A 48 -1.53 -26.39 10.73
N PHE A 49 -2.59 -25.85 10.11
CA PHE A 49 -3.85 -26.58 9.92
C PHE A 49 -3.62 -27.88 9.14
N VAL A 50 -2.93 -27.82 8.01
CA VAL A 50 -2.64 -29.00 7.18
C VAL A 50 -1.77 -30.01 7.95
N GLY A 51 -0.71 -29.53 8.61
CA GLY A 51 0.19 -30.39 9.38
C GLY A 51 -0.50 -31.12 10.51
N PHE A 52 -1.46 -30.47 11.20
CA PHE A 52 -2.18 -31.04 12.33
C PHE A 52 -3.35 -31.94 11.91
N THR A 53 -4.11 -31.57 10.88
CA THR A 53 -5.34 -32.26 10.49
C THR A 53 -5.11 -33.42 9.51
N HIS A 54 -3.99 -33.41 8.79
CA HIS A 54 -3.72 -34.45 7.80
C HIS A 54 -3.32 -35.76 8.49
N LYS A 55 -4.08 -36.82 8.26
CA LYS A 55 -3.93 -38.15 8.92
C LYS A 55 -2.53 -38.75 8.83
N TRP A 56 -1.74 -38.38 7.82
CA TRP A 56 -0.38 -38.88 7.58
C TRP A 56 0.71 -38.05 8.27
N LEU A 57 0.44 -36.82 8.59
CA LEU A 57 1.44 -35.92 9.16
C LEU A 57 1.32 -35.81 10.68
N GLY A 58 0.11 -35.66 11.25
CA GLY A 58 -0.14 -35.60 12.69
C GLY A 58 0.80 -34.68 13.50
N VAL A 59 1.36 -33.68 12.80
CA VAL A 59 2.46 -32.83 13.33
C VAL A 59 1.86 -31.77 14.24
N SER A 60 2.38 -31.68 15.47
CA SER A 60 1.92 -30.64 16.38
C SER A 60 2.25 -29.23 15.84
N PRO A 61 1.41 -28.22 16.11
CA PRO A 61 1.69 -26.84 15.71
C PRO A 61 3.04 -26.30 16.18
N LEU A 62 3.56 -26.80 17.29
CA LEU A 62 4.92 -26.45 17.78
C LEU A 62 6.02 -26.96 16.84
N VAL A 63 5.89 -28.17 16.34
CA VAL A 63 6.85 -28.73 15.35
C VAL A 63 6.66 -27.99 14.01
N THR A 64 5.43 -27.68 13.62
CA THR A 64 5.17 -26.83 12.45
C THR A 64 5.81 -25.46 12.59
N ALA A 65 5.81 -24.85 13.78
CA ALA A 65 6.50 -23.59 14.04
C ALA A 65 8.02 -23.73 13.92
N LEU A 66 8.60 -24.83 14.41
CA LEU A 66 10.03 -25.11 14.34
C LEU A 66 10.54 -25.25 12.90
N VAL A 67 9.74 -25.81 12.01
CA VAL A 67 10.08 -25.97 10.58
C VAL A 67 9.57 -24.77 9.76
N GLY A 68 8.38 -24.27 10.06
CA GLY A 68 7.73 -23.18 9.34
C GLY A 68 8.43 -21.83 9.50
N ALA A 69 8.98 -21.54 10.68
CA ALA A 69 9.69 -20.29 10.89
C ALA A 69 10.99 -20.19 10.06
N PRO A 70 11.88 -21.22 10.00
CA PRO A 70 12.99 -21.22 9.06
C PRO A 70 12.57 -21.19 7.59
N ALA A 71 11.49 -21.88 7.22
CA ALA A 71 10.97 -21.86 5.87
C ALA A 71 10.46 -20.45 5.48
N ALA A 72 9.70 -19.80 6.37
CA ALA A 72 9.24 -18.43 6.18
C ALA A 72 10.41 -17.42 6.16
N PHE A 73 11.45 -17.65 6.98
CA PHE A 73 12.69 -16.88 6.92
C PHE A 73 13.33 -16.99 5.54
N ALA A 74 13.52 -18.21 5.04
CA ALA A 74 14.14 -18.45 3.73
C ALA A 74 13.31 -17.84 2.60
N LEU A 75 11.97 -18.04 2.62
CA LEU A 75 11.06 -17.45 1.63
C LEU A 75 11.12 -15.92 1.64
N SER A 76 11.06 -15.31 2.81
CA SER A 76 11.13 -13.86 2.97
C SER A 76 12.49 -13.30 2.54
N TRP A 77 13.58 -14.02 2.83
CA TRP A 77 14.91 -13.66 2.37
C TRP A 77 15.04 -13.70 0.85
N LEU A 78 14.52 -14.77 0.21
CA LEU A 78 14.49 -14.90 -1.25
C LEU A 78 13.65 -13.79 -1.89
N LEU A 79 12.45 -13.52 -1.37
CA LEU A 79 11.58 -12.44 -1.85
C LEU A 79 12.27 -11.07 -1.74
N PHE A 80 12.91 -10.78 -0.61
CA PHE A 80 13.64 -9.53 -0.48
C PHE A 80 14.80 -9.44 -1.47
N ARG A 81 15.62 -10.49 -1.54
CA ARG A 81 16.85 -10.51 -2.35
C ARG A 81 16.58 -10.41 -3.84
N TYR A 82 15.58 -11.16 -4.35
CA TYR A 82 15.34 -11.31 -5.78
C TYR A 82 14.19 -10.43 -6.30
N VAL A 83 13.26 -10.02 -5.45
CA VAL A 83 12.11 -9.21 -5.85
C VAL A 83 12.25 -7.76 -5.38
N LEU A 84 12.31 -7.54 -4.07
CA LEU A 84 12.24 -6.17 -3.52
C LEU A 84 13.54 -5.40 -3.69
N HIS A 85 14.70 -5.98 -3.37
CA HIS A 85 15.97 -5.29 -3.42
C HIS A 85 16.33 -4.79 -4.84
N PRO A 86 16.21 -5.58 -5.92
CA PRO A 86 16.48 -5.09 -7.28
C PRO A 86 15.54 -3.96 -7.70
N LEU A 87 14.28 -4.00 -7.24
CA LEU A 87 13.30 -2.98 -7.56
C LEU A 87 13.61 -1.65 -6.84
N LEU A 88 13.84 -1.72 -5.53
CA LEU A 88 14.11 -0.55 -4.71
C LEU A 88 15.46 0.12 -5.04
N SER A 89 16.45 -0.65 -5.47
CA SER A 89 17.76 -0.12 -5.89
C SER A 89 17.71 0.70 -7.18
N ARG A 90 16.69 0.49 -8.03
CA ARG A 90 16.48 1.27 -9.27
C ARG A 90 15.95 2.69 -9.01
N SER A 91 15.37 2.93 -7.85
CA SER A 91 14.74 4.22 -7.51
C SER A 91 15.66 5.04 -6.61
N PRO A 92 16.30 6.12 -7.13
CA PRO A 92 17.21 6.97 -6.34
C PRO A 92 16.47 7.85 -5.33
N ASP A 93 15.19 8.14 -5.55
CA ASP A 93 14.35 8.99 -4.72
C ASP A 93 13.74 8.18 -3.57
N PRO A 94 13.95 8.57 -2.28
CA PRO A 94 13.36 7.87 -1.14
C PRO A 94 11.84 7.77 -1.17
N GLY A 95 11.13 8.83 -1.58
CA GLY A 95 9.68 8.81 -1.69
C GLY A 95 9.17 7.86 -2.76
N LYS A 96 9.91 7.75 -3.89
CA LYS A 96 9.58 6.79 -4.93
C LYS A 96 9.83 5.35 -4.47
N ARG A 97 10.91 5.09 -3.73
CA ARG A 97 11.16 3.76 -3.14
C ARG A 97 10.05 3.31 -2.19
N GLU A 98 9.49 4.23 -1.41
CA GLU A 98 8.37 3.95 -0.52
C GLU A 98 7.11 3.57 -1.30
N VAL A 99 6.78 4.32 -2.35
CA VAL A 99 5.66 4.01 -3.27
C VAL A 99 5.88 2.67 -3.99
N ASP A 100 7.08 2.43 -4.52
CA ASP A 100 7.42 1.18 -5.21
C ASP A 100 7.35 -0.02 -4.26
N SER A 101 7.71 0.14 -2.98
CA SER A 101 7.59 -0.91 -1.96
C SER A 101 6.12 -1.23 -1.65
N ILE A 102 5.29 -0.21 -1.46
CA ILE A 102 3.84 -0.37 -1.23
C ILE A 102 3.21 -1.15 -2.40
N LEU A 103 3.49 -0.72 -3.62
CA LEU A 103 2.92 -1.29 -4.83
C LEU A 103 3.33 -2.76 -5.03
N SER A 104 4.62 -3.07 -4.79
CA SER A 104 5.15 -4.43 -4.92
C SER A 104 4.60 -5.37 -3.85
N THR A 105 4.57 -4.92 -2.60
CA THR A 105 4.05 -5.74 -1.50
C THR A 105 2.54 -5.90 -1.58
N PHE A 106 1.85 -4.94 -2.20
CA PHE A 106 0.44 -5.08 -2.48
C PHE A 106 0.15 -6.13 -3.58
N GLY A 107 0.93 -6.13 -4.69
CA GLY A 107 0.86 -7.21 -5.68
C GLY A 107 1.15 -8.58 -5.04
N LEU A 108 2.12 -8.64 -4.11
CA LEU A 108 2.42 -9.84 -3.35
C LEU A 108 1.27 -10.26 -2.44
N LEU A 109 0.55 -9.32 -1.80
CA LEU A 109 -0.63 -9.59 -1.00
C LEU A 109 -1.68 -10.33 -1.83
N PHE A 110 -2.08 -9.79 -2.98
CA PHE A 110 -3.06 -10.45 -3.84
C PHE A 110 -2.59 -11.82 -4.35
N LEU A 111 -1.31 -11.93 -4.68
CA LEU A 111 -0.73 -13.19 -5.12
C LEU A 111 -0.85 -14.27 -4.03
N LEU A 112 -0.44 -13.96 -2.80
CA LEU A 112 -0.46 -14.92 -1.69
C LEU A 112 -1.88 -15.24 -1.24
N GLN A 113 -2.75 -14.22 -1.15
CA GLN A 113 -4.17 -14.40 -0.84
C GLN A 113 -4.87 -15.25 -1.91
N GLY A 114 -4.59 -14.98 -3.18
CA GLY A 114 -5.13 -15.77 -4.28
C GLY A 114 -4.66 -17.22 -4.27
N ILE A 115 -3.38 -17.46 -3.98
CA ILE A 115 -2.86 -18.84 -3.81
C ILE A 115 -3.60 -19.54 -2.66
N ALA A 116 -3.80 -18.87 -1.53
CA ALA A 116 -4.54 -19.42 -0.40
C ALA A 116 -5.99 -19.77 -0.79
N LEU A 117 -6.66 -18.89 -1.53
CA LEU A 117 -8.03 -19.12 -2.01
C LEU A 117 -8.13 -20.32 -2.95
N VAL A 118 -7.18 -20.49 -3.85
CA VAL A 118 -7.14 -21.63 -4.80
C VAL A 118 -6.84 -22.94 -4.10
N VAL A 119 -5.94 -22.95 -3.12
CA VAL A 119 -5.47 -24.16 -2.45
C VAL A 119 -6.43 -24.61 -1.33
N TRP A 120 -6.93 -23.68 -0.51
CA TRP A 120 -7.71 -23.97 0.71
C TRP A 120 -9.17 -23.52 0.65
N THR A 121 -9.62 -22.89 -0.43
CA THR A 121 -10.95 -22.31 -0.58
C THR A 121 -11.22 -21.13 0.37
N SER A 122 -12.44 -20.56 0.31
CA SER A 122 -12.84 -19.43 1.18
C SER A 122 -13.31 -19.88 2.58
N ASP A 123 -13.52 -21.18 2.80
CA ASP A 123 -14.06 -21.68 4.05
C ASP A 123 -13.07 -21.54 5.20
N PRO A 124 -13.50 -21.06 6.38
CA PRO A 124 -12.65 -21.01 7.56
C PRO A 124 -12.11 -22.39 7.94
N LYS A 125 -10.79 -22.53 8.04
CA LYS A 125 -10.14 -23.75 8.50
C LYS A 125 -9.85 -23.64 9.98
N ILE A 126 -10.51 -24.49 10.78
CA ILE A 126 -10.47 -24.44 12.25
C ILE A 126 -9.94 -25.78 12.77
N TYR A 127 -9.05 -25.72 13.74
CA TYR A 127 -8.60 -26.87 14.53
C TYR A 127 -8.35 -26.41 15.97
N SER A 128 -8.41 -27.35 16.92
CA SER A 128 -8.12 -27.05 18.32
C SER A 128 -6.87 -27.81 18.75
N TYR A 129 -5.90 -27.06 19.24
CA TYR A 129 -4.67 -27.62 19.82
C TYR A 129 -4.50 -27.05 21.22
N LEU A 130 -4.21 -27.91 22.24
CA LEU A 130 -4.12 -27.53 23.64
C LEU A 130 -5.36 -26.77 24.12
N GLY A 131 -6.56 -27.27 23.78
CA GLY A 131 -7.84 -26.65 24.16
C GLY A 131 -8.12 -26.72 25.67
N ASP A 132 -7.51 -27.68 26.38
CA ASP A 132 -7.66 -27.86 27.81
C ASP A 132 -6.94 -26.79 28.62
N ARG A 133 -7.38 -26.57 29.84
CA ARG A 133 -6.75 -25.61 30.76
C ARG A 133 -5.47 -26.22 31.32
N PRO A 134 -4.30 -25.57 31.16
CA PRO A 134 -3.05 -26.09 31.66
C PRO A 134 -3.01 -25.99 33.19
N GLU A 135 -2.42 -27.02 33.79
CA GLU A 135 -2.09 -27.02 35.20
C GLU A 135 -0.58 -26.73 35.36
N VAL A 136 -0.25 -25.65 36.06
CA VAL A 136 1.14 -25.25 36.31
C VAL A 136 1.35 -25.17 37.82
N PHE A 137 2.28 -25.98 38.32
CA PHE A 137 2.56 -26.09 39.77
C PHE A 137 1.34 -26.42 40.63
N GLY A 138 0.41 -27.25 40.14
CA GLY A 138 -0.81 -27.66 40.85
C GLY A 138 -1.92 -26.62 40.83
N ILE A 139 -1.76 -25.52 40.09
CA ILE A 139 -2.76 -24.47 39.92
C ILE A 139 -3.30 -24.52 38.50
N GLN A 140 -4.63 -24.71 38.35
CA GLN A 140 -5.28 -24.60 37.06
C GLN A 140 -5.34 -23.15 36.60
N ILE A 141 -4.71 -22.87 35.44
CA ILE A 141 -4.76 -21.54 34.85
C ILE A 141 -6.13 -21.31 34.18
N PRO A 142 -6.82 -20.18 34.39
CA PRO A 142 -8.19 -19.97 33.92
C PRO A 142 -8.30 -19.70 32.43
N ILE A 143 -7.26 -19.99 31.63
CA ILE A 143 -7.25 -19.87 30.16
C ILE A 143 -6.84 -21.18 29.49
N GLN A 144 -7.24 -21.34 28.23
CA GLN A 144 -6.86 -22.50 27.42
C GLN A 144 -5.34 -22.55 27.17
N GLY A 145 -4.77 -23.73 27.04
CA GLY A 145 -3.34 -23.94 26.87
C GLY A 145 -2.75 -23.30 25.62
N ASN A 146 -3.51 -23.25 24.51
CA ASN A 146 -3.12 -22.56 23.29
C ASN A 146 -2.94 -21.04 23.53
N ARG A 147 -3.83 -20.41 24.28
CA ARG A 147 -3.75 -18.99 24.63
C ARG A 147 -2.60 -18.71 25.61
N PHE A 148 -2.38 -19.61 26.56
CA PHE A 148 -1.23 -19.53 27.48
C PHE A 148 0.10 -19.63 26.70
N LEU A 149 0.17 -20.54 25.70
CA LEU A 149 1.31 -20.69 24.82
C LEU A 149 1.62 -19.39 24.06
N VAL A 150 0.60 -18.66 23.59
CA VAL A 150 0.78 -17.36 22.95
C VAL A 150 1.49 -16.36 23.86
N ILE A 151 1.06 -16.26 25.11
CA ILE A 151 1.68 -15.33 26.08
C ILE A 151 3.14 -15.68 26.30
N VAL A 152 3.45 -16.95 26.53
CA VAL A 152 4.83 -17.42 26.75
C VAL A 152 5.69 -17.18 25.51
N ALA A 153 5.17 -17.56 24.33
CA ALA A 153 5.89 -17.36 23.07
C ALA A 153 6.12 -15.87 22.77
N ALA A 154 5.14 -15.01 23.00
CA ALA A 154 5.28 -13.58 22.81
C ALA A 154 6.37 -12.97 23.72
N LEU A 155 6.39 -13.34 24.99
CA LEU A 155 7.41 -12.88 25.92
C LEU A 155 8.80 -13.38 25.56
N VAL A 156 8.95 -14.70 25.33
CA VAL A 156 10.23 -15.33 25.02
C VAL A 156 10.80 -14.81 23.69
N LEU A 157 10.00 -14.78 22.65
CA LEU A 157 10.45 -14.33 21.33
C LEU A 157 10.75 -12.82 21.31
N SER A 158 9.94 -12.01 21.99
CA SER A 158 10.21 -10.57 22.11
C SER A 158 11.52 -10.32 22.86
N ALA A 159 11.75 -11.04 23.97
CA ALA A 159 13.00 -10.96 24.71
C ALA A 159 14.19 -11.46 23.89
N ALA A 160 14.03 -12.55 23.13
CA ALA A 160 15.05 -13.09 22.23
C ALA A 160 15.42 -12.10 21.12
N VAL A 161 14.43 -11.47 20.46
CA VAL A 161 14.70 -10.46 19.43
C VAL A 161 15.38 -9.23 20.03
N PHE A 162 14.93 -8.78 21.21
CA PHE A 162 15.57 -7.66 21.90
C PHE A 162 17.02 -7.99 22.25
N ALA A 163 17.30 -9.18 22.80
CA ALA A 163 18.63 -9.65 23.11
C ALA A 163 19.50 -9.78 21.83
N PHE A 164 18.93 -10.35 20.75
CA PHE A 164 19.60 -10.44 19.46
C PHE A 164 20.04 -9.06 18.95
N LEU A 165 19.12 -8.08 18.95
CA LEU A 165 19.43 -6.73 18.51
C LEU A 165 20.46 -6.02 19.38
N ARG A 166 20.44 -6.28 20.71
CA ARG A 166 21.32 -5.59 21.65
C ARG A 166 22.73 -6.18 21.70
N TYR A 167 22.85 -7.51 21.71
CA TYR A 167 24.10 -8.20 22.05
C TYR A 167 24.85 -8.78 20.85
N THR A 168 24.16 -9.07 19.71
CA THR A 168 24.81 -9.67 18.54
C THR A 168 25.48 -8.65 17.61
N ARG A 169 26.48 -9.09 16.82
CA ARG A 169 27.08 -8.25 15.77
C ARG A 169 26.08 -7.88 14.67
N ALA A 170 25.23 -8.84 14.26
CA ALA A 170 24.18 -8.61 13.27
C ALA A 170 23.15 -7.60 13.75
N GLY A 171 22.68 -7.73 15.01
CA GLY A 171 21.74 -6.78 15.60
C GLY A 171 22.31 -5.37 15.72
N ARG A 172 23.60 -5.22 16.04
CA ARG A 172 24.28 -3.91 16.06
C ARG A 172 24.36 -3.30 14.66
N ALA A 173 24.66 -4.10 13.63
CA ALA A 173 24.66 -3.64 12.24
C ALA A 173 23.26 -3.20 11.78
N MET A 174 22.21 -3.98 12.10
CA MET A 174 20.82 -3.60 11.80
C MET A 174 20.42 -2.28 12.46
N ARG A 175 20.79 -2.06 13.72
CA ARG A 175 20.52 -0.78 14.41
C ARG A 175 21.29 0.40 13.79
N ALA A 176 22.52 0.20 13.35
CA ALA A 176 23.27 1.23 12.63
C ALA A 176 22.59 1.61 11.31
N ILE A 177 22.10 0.64 10.53
CA ILE A 177 21.34 0.86 9.30
C ILE A 177 20.04 1.60 9.59
N ALA A 178 19.32 1.25 10.66
CA ALA A 178 18.08 1.89 11.06
C ALA A 178 18.26 3.39 11.35
N VAL A 179 19.39 3.78 11.93
CA VAL A 179 19.76 5.19 12.16
C VAL A 179 20.08 5.89 10.84
N SER A 180 20.98 5.32 10.03
CA SER A 180 21.35 5.91 8.73
C SER A 180 21.85 4.83 7.76
N SER A 181 21.04 4.53 6.76
CA SER A 181 21.41 3.60 5.69
C SER A 181 22.50 4.16 4.75
N HIS A 182 22.73 5.48 4.74
CA HIS A 182 23.74 6.12 3.91
C HIS A 182 25.14 6.10 4.56
N THR A 183 25.20 6.20 5.87
CA THR A 183 26.49 6.21 6.59
C THR A 183 26.97 4.82 7.00
N ALA A 184 26.07 3.85 7.11
CA ALA A 184 26.39 2.47 7.47
C ALA A 184 27.46 1.82 6.54
N PRO A 185 27.44 1.99 5.20
CA PRO A 185 28.50 1.46 4.33
C PRO A 185 29.88 2.03 4.60
N LEU A 186 29.99 3.26 5.11
CA LEU A 186 31.28 3.91 5.39
C LEU A 186 32.05 3.20 6.51
N VAL A 187 31.34 2.46 7.37
CA VAL A 187 31.92 1.64 8.44
C VAL A 187 31.94 0.15 8.10
N GLY A 188 31.83 -0.20 6.81
CA GLY A 188 31.94 -1.58 6.32
C GLY A 188 30.69 -2.45 6.52
N ILE A 189 29.51 -1.85 6.77
CA ILE A 189 28.27 -2.60 6.94
C ILE A 189 27.60 -2.81 5.57
N ASP A 190 27.39 -4.08 5.19
CA ASP A 190 26.62 -4.47 4.00
C ASP A 190 25.12 -4.26 4.25
N VAL A 191 24.61 -3.11 3.77
CA VAL A 191 23.20 -2.73 3.95
C VAL A 191 22.25 -3.73 3.29
N ALA A 192 22.59 -4.26 2.12
CA ALA A 192 21.71 -5.19 1.40
C ALA A 192 21.53 -6.51 2.15
N ARG A 193 22.64 -7.07 2.68
CA ARG A 193 22.64 -8.31 3.44
C ARG A 193 21.84 -8.18 4.75
N TYR A 194 22.11 -7.14 5.53
CA TYR A 194 21.43 -6.97 6.82
C TYR A 194 19.97 -6.53 6.68
N SER A 195 19.62 -5.80 5.63
CA SER A 195 18.21 -5.52 5.30
C SER A 195 17.47 -6.79 4.91
N ALA A 196 18.08 -7.67 4.12
CA ALA A 196 17.49 -8.98 3.78
C ALA A 196 17.29 -9.85 5.04
N MET A 197 18.27 -9.87 5.95
CA MET A 197 18.14 -10.59 7.22
C MET A 197 17.03 -10.01 8.10
N ALA A 198 16.91 -8.69 8.20
CA ALA A 198 15.86 -8.03 8.96
C ALA A 198 14.47 -8.35 8.38
N PHE A 199 14.34 -8.30 7.06
CA PHE A 199 13.10 -8.65 6.35
C PHE A 199 12.72 -10.12 6.57
N ALA A 200 13.70 -11.03 6.49
CA ALA A 200 13.51 -12.46 6.72
C ALA A 200 13.13 -12.79 8.16
N THR A 201 13.78 -12.14 9.15
CA THR A 201 13.43 -12.31 10.57
C THR A 201 12.00 -11.86 10.83
N GLY A 202 11.56 -10.76 10.20
CA GLY A 202 10.18 -10.31 10.26
C GLY A 202 9.21 -11.37 9.75
N GLY A 203 9.46 -11.96 8.58
CA GLY A 203 8.62 -13.02 8.03
C GLY A 203 8.55 -14.28 8.91
N ALA A 204 9.65 -14.66 9.54
CA ALA A 204 9.67 -15.77 10.49
C ALA A 204 8.80 -15.49 11.74
N LEU A 205 8.83 -14.27 12.26
CA LEU A 205 7.98 -13.86 13.39
C LEU A 205 6.49 -13.84 13.01
N ALA A 206 6.17 -13.38 11.79
CA ALA A 206 4.80 -13.46 11.24
C ALA A 206 4.31 -14.90 11.17
N ALA A 207 5.15 -15.80 10.68
CA ALA A 207 4.80 -17.23 10.58
C ALA A 207 4.52 -17.84 11.95
N ILE A 208 5.35 -17.59 12.95
CA ILE A 208 5.12 -18.08 14.32
C ILE A 208 3.81 -17.50 14.87
N ALA A 209 3.56 -16.20 14.71
CA ALA A 209 2.32 -15.58 15.14
C ALA A 209 1.09 -16.19 14.47
N GLY A 210 1.18 -16.53 13.17
CA GLY A 210 0.11 -17.18 12.42
C GLY A 210 -0.18 -18.60 12.86
N ILE A 211 0.85 -19.38 13.14
CA ILE A 211 0.71 -20.75 13.68
C ILE A 211 0.06 -20.73 15.06
N LEU A 212 0.47 -19.80 15.92
CA LEU A 212 -0.11 -19.64 17.25
C LEU A 212 -1.57 -19.18 17.17
N LEU A 213 -1.88 -18.21 16.31
CA LEU A 213 -3.22 -17.69 16.10
C LEU A 213 -4.18 -18.76 15.59
N SER A 214 -3.74 -19.55 14.61
CA SER A 214 -4.56 -20.60 13.97
C SER A 214 -5.01 -21.70 14.91
N SER A 215 -4.38 -21.83 16.08
CA SER A 215 -4.74 -22.84 17.10
C SER A 215 -6.06 -22.54 17.83
N PHE A 216 -6.61 -21.31 17.73
CA PHE A 216 -7.84 -20.90 18.42
C PHE A 216 -8.72 -19.93 17.60
N ILE A 217 -8.26 -19.45 16.45
CA ILE A 217 -9.06 -18.67 15.49
C ILE A 217 -8.99 -19.37 14.13
N GLY A 218 -10.13 -19.46 13.45
CA GLY A 218 -10.18 -20.01 12.10
C GLY A 218 -9.35 -19.19 11.10
N VAL A 219 -8.64 -19.85 10.21
CA VAL A 219 -7.84 -19.22 9.17
C VAL A 219 -8.67 -19.11 7.90
N THR A 220 -8.79 -17.90 7.36
CA THR A 220 -9.42 -17.57 6.08
C THR A 220 -8.40 -16.89 5.17
N PRO A 221 -8.61 -16.87 3.84
CA PRO A 221 -7.66 -16.21 2.91
C PRO A 221 -7.49 -14.72 3.14
N ASP A 222 -8.42 -14.05 3.80
CA ASP A 222 -8.44 -12.61 4.09
C ASP A 222 -7.95 -12.25 5.50
N VAL A 223 -7.65 -13.25 6.34
CA VAL A 223 -7.25 -13.02 7.74
C VAL A 223 -5.99 -12.17 7.89
N GLY A 224 -5.10 -12.15 6.89
CA GLY A 224 -3.82 -11.43 6.95
C GLY A 224 -3.96 -9.91 7.01
N ALA A 225 -4.87 -9.33 6.22
CA ALA A 225 -5.00 -7.88 6.04
C ALA A 225 -5.30 -7.11 7.34
N PRO A 226 -6.28 -7.49 8.20
CA PRO A 226 -6.53 -6.82 9.48
C PRO A 226 -5.32 -6.84 10.43
N TYR A 227 -4.58 -7.96 10.46
CA TYR A 227 -3.39 -8.07 11.31
C TYR A 227 -2.23 -7.21 10.79
N THR A 228 -2.05 -7.10 9.48
CA THR A 228 -1.08 -6.15 8.89
C THR A 228 -1.41 -4.72 9.30
N LEU A 229 -2.68 -4.31 9.23
CA LEU A 229 -3.11 -2.98 9.62
C LEU A 229 -2.83 -2.71 11.09
N ASN A 230 -3.23 -3.62 12.00
CA ASN A 230 -2.98 -3.49 13.42
C ASN A 230 -1.47 -3.44 13.74
N ALA A 231 -0.65 -4.24 13.05
CA ALA A 231 0.81 -4.18 13.19
C ALA A 231 1.37 -2.82 12.77
N LEU A 232 0.88 -2.24 11.69
CA LEU A 232 1.28 -0.90 11.24
C LEU A 232 0.91 0.17 12.26
N ILE A 233 -0.29 0.09 12.86
CA ILE A 233 -0.73 0.98 13.94
C ILE A 233 0.20 0.86 15.14
N VAL A 234 0.50 -0.36 15.57
CA VAL A 234 1.40 -0.63 16.72
C VAL A 234 2.79 -0.06 16.50
N ILE A 235 3.37 -0.23 15.30
CA ILE A 235 4.70 0.28 14.99
C ILE A 235 4.74 1.80 15.05
N VAL A 236 3.73 2.45 14.49
CA VAL A 236 3.65 3.90 14.48
C VAL A 236 3.42 4.44 15.90
N MET A 237 2.54 3.82 16.68
CA MET A 237 2.31 4.18 18.08
C MET A 237 3.57 3.98 18.93
N GLY A 238 4.25 2.85 18.76
CA GLY A 238 5.46 2.50 19.50
C GLY A 238 6.68 3.32 19.10
N GLY A 239 6.67 3.88 17.89
CA GLY A 239 7.81 4.56 17.24
C GLY A 239 8.59 3.62 16.34
N ILE A 240 8.76 4.05 15.09
CA ILE A 240 9.42 3.28 14.03
C ILE A 240 10.88 3.01 14.41
N GLY A 241 11.30 1.74 14.31
CA GLY A 241 12.65 1.28 14.69
C GLY A 241 12.83 1.00 16.19
N ASN A 242 11.84 1.28 17.03
CA ASN A 242 11.88 1.00 18.46
C ASN A 242 11.07 -0.26 18.81
N VAL A 243 11.76 -1.37 19.03
CA VAL A 243 11.14 -2.68 19.34
C VAL A 243 10.43 -2.67 20.71
N ALA A 244 11.04 -2.03 21.71
CA ALA A 244 10.42 -1.94 23.04
C ALA A 244 9.14 -1.07 23.01
N GLY A 245 9.19 0.05 22.29
CA GLY A 245 8.00 0.89 22.07
C GLY A 245 6.87 0.14 21.35
N GLY A 246 7.22 -0.66 20.35
CA GLY A 246 6.26 -1.52 19.65
C GLY A 246 5.60 -2.56 20.56
N PHE A 247 6.37 -3.18 21.47
CA PHE A 247 5.83 -4.13 22.44
C PHE A 247 4.84 -3.48 23.40
N VAL A 248 5.15 -2.31 23.93
CA VAL A 248 4.25 -1.56 24.83
C VAL A 248 2.97 -1.13 24.08
N ALA A 249 3.11 -0.62 22.86
CA ALA A 249 1.95 -0.23 22.04
C ALA A 249 1.06 -1.43 21.71
N ALA A 250 1.63 -2.60 21.46
CA ALA A 250 0.88 -3.84 21.23
C ALA A 250 0.04 -4.26 22.44
N LEU A 251 0.59 -4.14 23.65
CA LEU A 251 -0.15 -4.41 24.88
C LEU A 251 -1.30 -3.43 25.10
N ILE A 252 -1.08 -2.14 24.86
CA ILE A 252 -2.14 -1.10 24.94
C ILE A 252 -3.28 -1.43 23.99
N LEU A 253 -2.97 -1.82 22.75
CA LEU A 253 -3.99 -2.22 21.77
C LEU A 253 -4.68 -3.53 22.15
N GLY A 254 -3.95 -4.50 22.67
CA GLY A 254 -4.52 -5.74 23.21
C GLY A 254 -5.50 -5.48 24.34
N MET A 255 -5.17 -4.56 25.24
CA MET A 255 -6.09 -4.11 26.31
C MET A 255 -7.36 -3.45 25.74
N ALA A 256 -7.21 -2.56 24.77
CA ALA A 256 -8.34 -1.86 24.14
C ALA A 256 -9.31 -2.82 23.46
N GLN A 257 -8.78 -3.81 22.73
CA GLN A 257 -9.61 -4.80 22.04
C GLN A 257 -10.27 -5.80 23.01
N THR A 258 -9.57 -6.22 24.06
CA THR A 258 -10.14 -7.09 25.09
C THR A 258 -11.23 -6.36 25.87
N LEU A 259 -11.04 -5.07 26.16
CA LEU A 259 -12.07 -4.24 26.79
C LEU A 259 -13.34 -4.19 25.93
N ALA A 260 -13.19 -3.93 24.63
CA ALA A 260 -14.31 -3.88 23.71
C ALA A 260 -15.04 -5.24 23.60
N ALA A 261 -14.28 -6.34 23.58
CA ALA A 261 -14.86 -7.69 23.53
C ALA A 261 -15.71 -8.01 24.77
N GLN A 262 -15.38 -7.49 25.95
CA GLN A 262 -16.20 -7.65 27.16
C GLN A 262 -17.56 -6.95 27.07
N PHE A 263 -17.67 -5.88 26.27
CA PHE A 263 -18.95 -5.23 25.98
C PHE A 263 -19.73 -5.92 24.83
N GLY A 264 -19.24 -7.05 24.32
CA GLY A 264 -19.90 -7.83 23.27
C GLY A 264 -19.90 -7.18 21.88
N GLN A 265 -19.06 -6.17 21.64
CA GLN A 265 -19.07 -5.37 20.42
C GLN A 265 -17.68 -5.30 19.78
N SER A 266 -17.44 -6.13 18.77
CA SER A 266 -16.15 -6.16 18.03
C SER A 266 -15.80 -4.82 17.35
N ALA A 267 -16.82 -4.08 16.87
CA ALA A 267 -16.65 -2.77 16.25
C ALA A 267 -16.04 -1.74 17.22
N LEU A 268 -16.40 -1.77 18.51
CA LEU A 268 -15.79 -0.91 19.53
C LEU A 268 -14.28 -1.15 19.66
N GLY A 269 -13.80 -2.37 19.47
CA GLY A 269 -12.37 -2.68 19.48
C GLY A 269 -11.60 -1.91 18.43
N THR A 270 -12.12 -1.89 17.22
CA THR A 270 -11.54 -1.13 16.11
C THR A 270 -11.60 0.38 16.37
N ILE A 271 -12.73 0.89 16.85
CA ILE A 271 -12.90 2.32 17.19
C ILE A 271 -11.90 2.74 18.27
N LEU A 272 -11.78 1.98 19.36
CA LEU A 272 -10.83 2.27 20.45
C LEU A 272 -9.37 2.20 19.97
N THR A 273 -9.02 1.20 19.14
CA THR A 273 -7.70 1.10 18.52
C THR A 273 -7.34 2.37 17.75
N PHE A 274 -8.23 2.84 16.88
CA PHE A 274 -8.00 4.04 16.08
C PHE A 274 -8.08 5.33 16.90
N ALA A 275 -8.94 5.41 17.90
CA ALA A 275 -9.00 6.55 18.79
C ALA A 275 -7.68 6.73 19.57
N ILE A 276 -7.16 5.64 20.17
CA ILE A 276 -5.87 5.64 20.88
C ILE A 276 -4.74 6.00 19.91
N PHE A 277 -4.72 5.39 18.73
CA PHE A 277 -3.74 5.68 17.68
C PHE A 277 -3.75 7.15 17.27
N SER A 278 -4.93 7.72 17.02
CA SER A 278 -5.10 9.13 16.64
C SER A 278 -4.63 10.07 17.76
N ILE A 279 -4.98 9.78 19.01
CA ILE A 279 -4.56 10.56 20.18
C ILE A 279 -3.03 10.54 20.30
N VAL A 280 -2.41 9.36 20.18
CA VAL A 280 -0.95 9.23 20.25
C VAL A 280 -0.27 10.03 19.14
N LEU A 281 -0.76 9.96 17.91
CA LEU A 281 -0.19 10.72 16.78
C LEU A 281 -0.38 12.23 16.90
N LEU A 282 -1.52 12.68 17.44
CA LEU A 282 -1.76 14.10 17.70
C LEU A 282 -0.83 14.64 18.79
N TRP A 283 -0.58 13.85 19.82
CA TRP A 283 0.29 14.23 20.95
C TRP A 283 1.78 14.08 20.62
N ARG A 284 2.16 12.95 19.96
CA ARG A 284 3.53 12.64 19.54
C ARG A 284 3.56 12.11 18.10
N PRO A 285 3.69 12.98 17.09
CA PRO A 285 3.65 12.58 15.68
C PRO A 285 4.75 11.60 15.25
N GLN A 286 5.75 11.36 16.09
CA GLN A 286 6.83 10.39 15.85
C GLN A 286 6.60 9.06 16.59
N GLY A 287 5.44 8.86 17.22
CA GLY A 287 5.14 7.75 18.12
C GLY A 287 5.62 7.99 19.55
N LEU A 288 5.21 7.12 20.47
CA LEU A 288 5.51 7.28 21.90
C LEU A 288 7.01 7.34 22.20
N PHE A 289 7.84 6.66 21.40
CA PHE A 289 9.29 6.49 21.61
C PHE A 289 10.13 6.78 20.35
N GLY A 290 9.65 7.53 19.35
CA GLY A 290 10.31 7.77 18.07
C GLY A 290 11.18 9.03 18.01
N GLY A 291 12.23 9.03 17.16
CA GLY A 291 13.09 10.18 16.83
C GLY A 291 13.20 10.34 15.30
N GLY A 292 13.02 11.56 14.79
CA GLY A 292 12.74 11.83 13.38
C GLY A 292 13.93 11.99 12.44
N ALA A 293 13.66 11.83 11.12
CA ALA A 293 14.45 12.38 10.01
C ALA A 293 13.63 12.45 8.71
N GLY A 294 13.68 13.57 7.99
CA GLY A 294 13.03 13.77 6.68
C GLY A 294 14.04 14.05 5.57
N LEU A 295 13.69 13.79 4.30
CA LEU A 295 14.51 14.14 3.13
C LEU A 295 13.69 14.39 1.85
N ALA A 296 14.22 15.25 0.98
CA ALA A 296 13.64 15.80 -0.24
C ALA A 296 14.33 15.36 -1.53
N GLY A 297 13.64 15.40 -2.67
CA GLY A 297 14.23 15.16 -3.99
C GLY A 297 13.36 15.63 -5.19
N ARG A 298 14.00 16.19 -6.22
CA ARG A 298 13.46 17.05 -7.29
C ARG A 298 13.44 16.40 -8.68
N ARG A 299 12.39 16.60 -9.52
CA ARG A 299 12.49 16.59 -11.00
C ARG A 299 11.37 17.33 -11.76
N ARG A 300 11.72 17.90 -12.92
CA ARG A 300 10.92 18.71 -13.85
C ARG A 300 10.27 17.89 -14.97
N GLY A 301 9.11 18.31 -15.48
CA GLY A 301 8.46 17.70 -16.67
C GLY A 301 7.79 18.74 -17.60
N LEU A 302 7.84 18.49 -18.91
CA LEU A 302 7.43 19.32 -20.04
C LEU A 302 5.96 19.18 -20.45
N ARG A 303 5.39 20.21 -21.11
CA ARG A 303 3.99 20.39 -21.52
C ARG A 303 3.73 19.94 -22.96
N VAL A 304 2.55 19.36 -23.24
CA VAL A 304 2.04 19.07 -24.60
C VAL A 304 0.56 19.42 -24.72
N ARG A 305 0.19 20.07 -25.82
CA ARG A 305 -1.14 20.62 -26.19
C ARG A 305 -2.00 19.51 -26.81
N LYS A 306 -3.19 19.17 -26.20
CA LYS A 306 -4.06 18.09 -26.65
C LYS A 306 -5.56 18.40 -26.47
N GLU A 307 -5.98 19.63 -26.74
CA GLU A 307 -7.35 20.07 -26.44
C GLU A 307 -8.38 19.46 -27.40
N ALA A 308 -8.06 19.28 -28.68
CA ALA A 308 -8.98 18.74 -29.68
C ALA A 308 -9.31 17.24 -29.52
N LEU A 309 -8.33 16.42 -29.10
CA LEU A 309 -8.53 14.98 -28.86
C LEU A 309 -9.41 14.74 -27.62
N ALA A 310 -9.35 15.62 -26.63
CA ALA A 310 -10.18 15.53 -25.43
C ALA A 310 -11.65 15.78 -25.71
N VAL A 311 -11.96 16.76 -26.60
CA VAL A 311 -13.35 17.06 -27.00
C VAL A 311 -13.94 15.91 -27.81
N ALA A 312 -13.19 15.36 -28.76
CA ALA A 312 -13.65 14.20 -29.54
C ALA A 312 -13.90 12.95 -28.66
N GLY A 313 -13.00 12.70 -27.69
CA GLY A 313 -13.18 11.61 -26.71
C GLY A 313 -14.40 11.81 -25.81
N PHE A 314 -14.65 13.04 -25.38
CA PHE A 314 -15.83 13.37 -24.57
C PHE A 314 -17.14 13.16 -25.35
N LEU A 315 -17.20 13.58 -26.62
CA LEU A 315 -18.36 13.36 -27.48
C LEU A 315 -18.63 11.87 -27.72
N ALA A 316 -17.58 11.08 -27.90
CA ALA A 316 -17.69 9.62 -28.02
C ALA A 316 -18.25 8.99 -26.72
N LEU A 317 -17.83 9.45 -25.54
CA LEU A 317 -18.34 8.98 -24.26
C LEU A 317 -19.83 9.34 -24.05
N LEU A 318 -20.32 10.47 -24.57
CA LEU A 318 -21.74 10.82 -24.50
C LEU A 318 -22.65 9.84 -25.29
N ALA A 319 -22.11 9.20 -26.33
CA ALA A 319 -22.87 8.26 -27.16
C ALA A 319 -22.92 6.83 -26.58
N VAL A 320 -22.08 6.49 -25.59
CA VAL A 320 -21.99 5.12 -25.04
C VAL A 320 -23.32 4.56 -24.56
N PRO A 321 -24.20 5.25 -23.80
CA PRO A 321 -25.47 4.67 -23.36
C PRO A 321 -26.44 4.32 -24.48
N TYR A 322 -26.30 4.94 -25.66
CA TYR A 322 -27.17 4.67 -26.82
C TYR A 322 -26.64 3.53 -27.71
N LEU A 323 -25.33 3.30 -27.68
CA LEU A 323 -24.68 2.33 -28.56
C LEU A 323 -24.30 1.02 -27.83
N ALA A 324 -24.15 1.08 -26.51
CA ALA A 324 -23.70 -0.05 -25.69
C ALA A 324 -24.92 -0.89 -25.23
N ASN A 325 -24.73 -2.22 -25.19
CA ASN A 325 -25.64 -3.09 -24.45
C ASN A 325 -25.49 -2.93 -22.93
N ALA A 326 -26.39 -3.55 -22.16
CA ALA A 326 -26.37 -3.44 -20.69
C ALA A 326 -25.00 -3.80 -20.05
N TYR A 327 -24.34 -4.83 -20.53
CA TYR A 327 -23.01 -5.24 -20.01
C TYR A 327 -21.96 -4.14 -20.18
N TRP A 328 -21.84 -3.60 -21.39
CA TRP A 328 -20.86 -2.54 -21.68
C TRP A 328 -21.16 -1.23 -20.95
N LEU A 329 -22.46 -0.93 -20.73
CA LEU A 329 -22.87 0.22 -19.94
C LEU A 329 -22.44 0.05 -18.47
N LEU A 330 -22.66 -1.12 -17.88
CA LEU A 330 -22.26 -1.42 -16.51
C LEU A 330 -20.75 -1.37 -16.34
N LEU A 331 -20.00 -1.91 -17.30
CA LEU A 331 -18.54 -1.85 -17.30
C LEU A 331 -18.04 -0.41 -17.43
N ALA A 332 -18.67 0.40 -18.29
CA ALA A 332 -18.34 1.81 -18.45
C ALA A 332 -18.61 2.62 -17.16
N ILE A 333 -19.71 2.34 -16.45
CA ILE A 333 -20.00 2.93 -15.13
C ILE A 333 -18.88 2.60 -14.12
N ASN A 334 -18.46 1.35 -14.05
CA ASN A 334 -17.35 0.94 -13.18
C ASN A 334 -16.03 1.64 -13.56
N ILE A 335 -15.72 1.71 -14.85
CA ILE A 335 -14.53 2.43 -15.34
C ILE A 335 -14.59 3.91 -14.97
N LEU A 336 -15.72 4.60 -15.19
CA LEU A 336 -15.89 6.01 -14.84
C LEU A 336 -15.76 6.24 -13.31
N THR A 337 -16.32 5.35 -12.50
CA THR A 337 -16.17 5.40 -11.03
C THR A 337 -14.70 5.38 -10.63
N PHE A 338 -13.93 4.42 -11.12
CA PHE A 338 -12.51 4.36 -10.79
C PHE A 338 -11.67 5.46 -11.46
N VAL A 339 -12.09 5.98 -12.61
CA VAL A 339 -11.48 7.18 -13.22
C VAL A 339 -11.68 8.40 -12.32
N ALA A 340 -12.89 8.59 -11.77
CA ALA A 340 -13.15 9.66 -10.81
C ALA A 340 -12.29 9.49 -9.54
N LEU A 341 -12.28 8.29 -8.95
CA LEU A 341 -11.50 7.98 -7.76
C LEU A 341 -9.99 8.16 -7.98
N ALA A 342 -9.43 7.57 -9.04
CA ALA A 342 -8.00 7.62 -9.34
C ALA A 342 -7.54 9.03 -9.72
N THR A 343 -8.38 9.81 -10.43
CA THR A 343 -8.08 11.19 -10.77
C THR A 343 -8.16 12.09 -9.53
N ALA A 344 -9.15 11.90 -8.66
CA ALA A 344 -9.25 12.59 -7.38
C ALA A 344 -8.06 12.27 -6.47
N TRP A 345 -7.65 11.01 -6.40
CA TRP A 345 -6.45 10.60 -5.67
C TRP A 345 -5.20 11.28 -6.21
N ALA A 346 -4.99 11.23 -7.51
CA ALA A 346 -3.83 11.82 -8.16
C ALA A 346 -3.84 13.36 -8.07
N PHE A 347 -5.02 13.99 -7.98
CA PHE A 347 -5.17 15.45 -7.77
C PHE A 347 -4.52 15.90 -6.46
N PHE A 348 -4.63 15.12 -5.39
CA PHE A 348 -3.98 15.37 -4.11
C PHE A 348 -2.56 14.76 -4.07
N SER A 349 -2.44 13.44 -4.25
CA SER A 349 -1.22 12.68 -4.02
C SER A 349 -0.12 12.96 -5.05
N GLY A 350 -0.50 13.26 -6.31
CA GLY A 350 0.46 13.54 -7.38
C GLY A 350 1.36 14.73 -7.11
N PRO A 351 0.83 15.94 -6.86
CA PRO A 351 1.63 17.12 -6.61
C PRO A 351 2.19 17.20 -5.19
N THR A 352 1.49 16.67 -4.17
CA THR A 352 1.93 16.74 -2.78
C THR A 352 2.93 15.66 -2.42
N ARG A 353 2.97 14.55 -3.16
CA ARG A 353 3.72 13.30 -2.87
C ARG A 353 3.31 12.61 -1.57
N TYR A 354 2.19 12.97 -0.99
CA TYR A 354 1.57 12.26 0.12
C TYR A 354 0.67 11.16 -0.42
N VAL A 355 1.00 9.91 -0.14
CA VAL A 355 0.17 8.76 -0.53
C VAL A 355 -1.00 8.65 0.45
N SER A 356 -2.23 8.78 -0.04
CA SER A 356 -3.44 8.57 0.75
C SER A 356 -4.08 7.23 0.42
N LEU A 357 -4.44 6.46 1.43
CA LEU A 357 -5.20 5.21 1.29
C LEU A 357 -6.66 5.37 1.78
N ALA A 358 -7.15 6.61 1.86
CA ALA A 358 -8.48 6.92 2.37
C ALA A 358 -9.60 6.85 1.31
N ALA A 359 -9.32 6.39 0.08
CA ALA A 359 -10.31 6.45 -1.00
C ALA A 359 -11.60 5.68 -0.65
N SER A 360 -11.49 4.48 -0.07
CA SER A 360 -12.65 3.70 0.37
C SER A 360 -13.41 4.34 1.52
N ALA A 361 -12.74 5.08 2.42
CA ALA A 361 -13.41 5.81 3.50
C ALA A 361 -14.37 6.86 2.96
N PHE A 362 -13.92 7.68 2.02
CA PHE A 362 -14.73 8.75 1.43
C PHE A 362 -15.76 8.22 0.43
N TYR A 363 -15.39 7.22 -0.37
CA TYR A 363 -16.33 6.53 -1.25
C TYR A 363 -17.46 5.88 -0.44
N GLY A 364 -17.13 5.11 0.59
CA GLY A 364 -18.09 4.47 1.47
C GLY A 364 -18.98 5.47 2.21
N LEU A 365 -18.40 6.59 2.70
CA LEU A 365 -19.16 7.67 3.33
C LEU A 365 -20.25 8.22 2.38
N GLY A 366 -19.91 8.44 1.11
CA GLY A 366 -20.86 8.92 0.12
C GLY A 366 -21.98 7.93 -0.16
N ALA A 367 -21.63 6.68 -0.40
CA ALA A 367 -22.60 5.61 -0.65
C ALA A 367 -23.52 5.40 0.56
N TYR A 368 -22.95 5.39 1.76
CA TYR A 368 -23.70 5.16 2.97
C TYR A 368 -24.61 6.34 3.37
N CYS A 369 -24.15 7.58 3.19
CA CYS A 369 -25.01 8.76 3.39
C CYS A 369 -26.24 8.74 2.49
N VAL A 370 -26.08 8.36 1.21
CA VAL A 370 -27.21 8.22 0.31
C VAL A 370 -28.12 7.06 0.74
N ALA A 371 -27.53 5.92 1.14
CA ALA A 371 -28.31 4.77 1.58
C ALA A 371 -29.22 5.10 2.77
N VAL A 372 -28.73 5.86 3.73
CA VAL A 372 -29.50 6.25 4.94
C VAL A 372 -30.48 7.36 4.64
N LEU A 373 -30.06 8.43 3.97
CA LEU A 373 -30.87 9.64 3.83
C LEU A 373 -31.89 9.58 2.69
N ALA A 374 -31.65 8.76 1.66
CA ALA A 374 -32.58 8.68 0.54
C ALA A 374 -33.86 7.88 0.86
N THR A 375 -33.96 7.28 2.06
CA THR A 375 -35.21 6.71 2.57
C THR A 375 -36.22 7.78 2.94
N ASP A 376 -35.76 8.89 3.54
CA ASP A 376 -36.65 9.94 4.08
C ASP A 376 -36.58 11.26 3.30
N TYR A 377 -35.50 11.49 2.56
CA TYR A 377 -35.23 12.72 1.84
C TYR A 377 -35.02 12.47 0.34
N SER A 378 -35.16 13.53 -0.46
CA SER A 378 -34.89 13.44 -1.90
C SER A 378 -33.41 13.19 -2.20
N TYR A 379 -33.12 12.47 -3.28
CA TYR A 379 -31.75 12.12 -3.70
C TYR A 379 -30.77 13.32 -3.78
N PRO A 380 -31.15 14.51 -4.32
CA PRO A 380 -30.26 15.67 -4.32
C PRO A 380 -29.88 16.16 -2.91
N VAL A 381 -30.80 16.07 -1.95
CA VAL A 381 -30.55 16.43 -0.55
C VAL A 381 -29.56 15.46 0.07
N ALA A 382 -29.70 14.16 -0.19
CA ALA A 382 -28.75 13.14 0.26
C ALA A 382 -27.34 13.35 -0.33
N LEU A 383 -27.25 13.73 -1.62
CA LEU A 383 -25.96 14.09 -2.24
C LEU A 383 -25.32 15.31 -1.58
N PHE A 384 -26.09 16.36 -1.30
CA PHE A 384 -25.58 17.55 -0.64
C PHE A 384 -25.10 17.24 0.80
N ALA A 385 -25.85 16.45 1.54
CA ALA A 385 -25.47 16.00 2.87
C ALA A 385 -24.18 15.17 2.84
N ALA A 386 -24.03 14.26 1.88
CA ALA A 386 -22.81 13.48 1.68
C ALA A 386 -21.58 14.38 1.46
N VAL A 387 -21.73 15.43 0.62
CA VAL A 387 -20.66 16.41 0.40
C VAL A 387 -20.33 17.18 1.68
N ALA A 388 -21.34 17.63 2.42
CA ALA A 388 -21.13 18.37 3.68
C ALA A 388 -20.40 17.51 4.72
N PHE A 389 -20.81 16.26 4.89
CA PHE A 389 -20.11 15.28 5.74
C PHE A 389 -18.67 15.04 5.29
N SER A 390 -18.44 14.90 4.00
CA SER A 390 -17.11 14.73 3.45
C SER A 390 -16.19 15.92 3.74
N VAL A 391 -16.69 17.14 3.57
CA VAL A 391 -15.92 18.36 3.87
C VAL A 391 -15.53 18.40 5.35
N VAL A 392 -16.48 18.14 6.24
CA VAL A 392 -16.20 18.14 7.69
C VAL A 392 -15.20 17.06 8.05
N LEU A 393 -15.43 15.81 7.64
CA LEU A 393 -14.54 14.68 7.95
C LEU A 393 -13.14 14.89 7.36
N SER A 394 -13.05 15.28 6.10
CA SER A 394 -11.75 15.50 5.44
C SER A 394 -10.99 16.69 6.01
N ALA A 395 -11.68 17.76 6.43
CA ALA A 395 -11.06 18.89 7.12
C ALA A 395 -10.52 18.46 8.50
N LEU A 396 -11.30 17.73 9.30
CA LEU A 396 -10.86 17.19 10.59
C LEU A 396 -9.65 16.26 10.43
N VAL A 397 -9.73 15.30 9.51
CA VAL A 397 -8.63 14.39 9.19
C VAL A 397 -7.41 15.17 8.68
N GLY A 398 -7.60 16.13 7.79
CA GLY A 398 -6.53 16.95 7.24
C GLY A 398 -5.83 17.78 8.32
N LEU A 399 -6.57 18.43 9.21
CA LEU A 399 -6.03 19.19 10.34
C LEU A 399 -5.22 18.31 11.30
N ALA A 400 -5.73 17.10 11.58
CA ALA A 400 -5.06 16.16 12.46
C ALA A 400 -3.78 15.56 11.85
N THR A 401 -3.81 15.20 10.56
CA THR A 401 -2.82 14.29 9.97
C THR A 401 -1.84 14.93 9.00
N LEU A 402 -2.17 16.05 8.36
CA LEU A 402 -1.27 16.69 7.39
C LEU A 402 -0.10 17.45 8.06
N ARG A 403 -0.02 17.43 9.38
CA ARG A 403 1.19 17.75 10.16
C ARG A 403 2.16 16.55 10.21
N LEU A 404 1.65 15.33 9.97
CA LEU A 404 2.43 14.11 9.87
C LEU A 404 3.10 14.05 8.50
N SER A 405 4.29 13.46 8.42
CA SER A 405 5.03 13.32 7.17
C SER A 405 5.19 11.84 6.79
N GLY A 406 5.29 11.58 5.48
CA GLY A 406 5.62 10.26 4.97
C GLY A 406 4.61 9.18 5.40
N MET A 407 5.15 8.08 5.93
CA MET A 407 4.41 6.87 6.23
C MET A 407 3.32 7.01 7.30
N TYR A 408 3.49 7.91 8.25
CA TYR A 408 2.47 8.13 9.30
C TYR A 408 1.13 8.54 8.69
N PHE A 409 1.18 9.38 7.65
CA PHE A 409 -0.01 9.77 6.90
C PHE A 409 -0.62 8.59 6.12
N VAL A 410 0.21 7.77 5.47
CA VAL A 410 -0.25 6.57 4.72
C VAL A 410 -1.01 5.62 5.64
N ILE A 411 -0.41 5.28 6.79
CA ILE A 411 -0.99 4.34 7.75
C ILE A 411 -2.28 4.89 8.35
N PHE A 412 -2.29 6.19 8.71
CA PHE A 412 -3.49 6.83 9.24
C PHE A 412 -4.64 6.80 8.21
N THR A 413 -4.36 7.15 6.96
CA THR A 413 -5.38 7.17 5.91
C THR A 413 -5.87 5.78 5.54
N PHE A 414 -5.02 4.76 5.64
CA PHE A 414 -5.43 3.36 5.49
C PHE A 414 -6.38 2.93 6.61
N GLY A 415 -6.02 3.24 7.85
CA GLY A 415 -6.84 2.93 9.01
C GLY A 415 -8.15 3.70 9.07
N LEU A 416 -8.22 4.88 8.45
CA LEU A 416 -9.43 5.71 8.44
C LEU A 416 -10.63 4.96 7.85
N ALA A 417 -10.43 4.17 6.80
CA ALA A 417 -11.49 3.37 6.20
C ALA A 417 -12.07 2.35 7.20
N SER A 418 -11.18 1.64 7.89
CA SER A 418 -11.59 0.68 8.92
C SER A 418 -12.25 1.35 10.12
N LEU A 419 -11.78 2.53 10.52
CA LEU A 419 -12.40 3.32 11.60
C LEU A 419 -13.81 3.73 11.22
N VAL A 420 -14.00 4.32 10.02
CA VAL A 420 -15.31 4.78 9.56
C VAL A 420 -16.26 3.59 9.39
N SER A 421 -15.79 2.50 8.80
CA SER A 421 -16.55 1.24 8.69
C SER A 421 -17.00 0.73 10.05
N ALA A 422 -16.10 0.65 11.03
CA ALA A 422 -16.42 0.20 12.38
C ALA A 422 -17.40 1.13 13.11
N ALA A 423 -17.24 2.46 12.92
CA ALA A 423 -18.16 3.44 13.53
C ALA A 423 -19.57 3.32 12.93
N VAL A 424 -19.67 3.15 11.61
CA VAL A 424 -20.94 2.93 10.91
C VAL A 424 -21.59 1.62 11.35
N THR A 425 -20.83 0.52 11.39
CA THR A 425 -21.32 -0.79 11.86
C THR A 425 -21.80 -0.71 13.31
N TRP A 426 -21.05 -0.01 14.18
CA TRP A 426 -21.48 0.20 15.56
C TRP A 426 -22.79 0.98 15.64
N TRP A 427 -22.94 2.02 14.83
CA TRP A 427 -24.17 2.81 14.76
C TRP A 427 -25.34 1.99 14.23
N GLU A 428 -25.12 1.15 13.19
CA GLU A 428 -26.13 0.22 12.65
C GLU A 428 -26.71 -0.67 13.77
N TYR A 429 -25.84 -1.34 14.51
CA TYR A 429 -26.27 -2.29 15.53
C TYR A 429 -26.90 -1.62 16.76
N ASN A 430 -26.35 -0.50 17.22
CA ASN A 430 -26.73 0.08 18.52
C ASN A 430 -27.82 1.14 18.41
N VAL A 431 -27.83 1.93 17.34
CA VAL A 431 -28.74 3.06 17.18
C VAL A 431 -29.82 2.75 16.15
N ALA A 432 -29.41 2.37 14.94
CA ALA A 432 -30.36 2.15 13.85
C ALA A 432 -31.08 0.79 13.96
N LYS A 433 -30.56 -0.17 14.73
CA LYS A 433 -31.09 -1.54 14.87
C LYS A 433 -31.25 -2.22 13.50
N SER A 434 -30.37 -1.94 12.55
CA SER A 434 -30.40 -2.41 11.17
C SER A 434 -29.13 -3.17 10.81
N SER A 435 -29.17 -4.01 9.79
CA SER A 435 -28.03 -4.69 9.21
C SER A 435 -27.89 -4.29 7.74
N GLY A 436 -27.49 -3.04 7.50
CA GLY A 436 -27.47 -2.41 6.19
C GLY A 436 -28.79 -1.75 5.81
N TRP A 437 -28.80 -1.11 4.63
CA TRP A 437 -29.90 -0.30 4.13
C TRP A 437 -30.33 -0.73 2.74
N TYR A 438 -31.65 -0.88 2.54
CA TYR A 438 -32.20 -1.18 1.23
C TYR A 438 -32.55 0.13 0.51
N LEU A 439 -32.02 0.27 -0.71
CA LEU A 439 -32.32 1.40 -1.57
C LEU A 439 -33.30 1.00 -2.68
N PHE A 440 -34.42 1.72 -2.76
CA PHE A 440 -35.41 1.56 -3.82
C PHE A 440 -35.57 2.88 -4.57
N LEU A 441 -34.47 3.39 -5.15
CA LEU A 441 -34.48 4.60 -5.96
C LEU A 441 -34.70 4.24 -7.43
N SER A 442 -35.66 4.90 -8.07
CA SER A 442 -35.94 4.73 -9.50
C SER A 442 -34.96 5.52 -10.38
N ILE A 443 -33.66 5.37 -10.13
CA ILE A 443 -32.59 6.01 -10.92
C ILE A 443 -32.07 4.99 -11.92
N THR A 444 -32.19 5.31 -13.22
CA THR A 444 -31.74 4.42 -14.30
C THR A 444 -30.17 4.42 -14.38
N GLU A 445 -29.60 3.31 -14.86
CA GLU A 445 -28.17 3.16 -15.12
C GLU A 445 -27.63 4.30 -16.01
N THR A 446 -28.40 4.74 -16.96
CA THR A 446 -28.05 5.86 -17.85
C THR A 446 -27.87 7.17 -17.08
N HIS A 447 -28.72 7.46 -16.08
CA HIS A 447 -28.54 8.64 -15.23
C HIS A 447 -27.28 8.56 -14.39
N VAL A 448 -27.00 7.39 -13.80
CA VAL A 448 -25.75 7.16 -13.04
C VAL A 448 -24.53 7.38 -13.94
N TYR A 449 -24.56 6.86 -15.17
CA TYR A 449 -23.49 7.05 -16.15
C TYR A 449 -23.22 8.53 -16.42
N TYR A 450 -24.26 9.32 -16.73
CA TYR A 450 -24.06 10.75 -17.02
C TYR A 450 -23.61 11.54 -15.79
N GLN A 451 -24.09 11.24 -14.60
CA GLN A 451 -23.62 11.87 -13.37
C GLN A 451 -22.12 11.61 -13.15
N LEU A 452 -21.66 10.37 -13.34
CA LEU A 452 -20.22 10.02 -13.25
C LEU A 452 -19.41 10.69 -14.36
N LEU A 453 -19.94 10.79 -15.58
CA LEU A 453 -19.25 11.47 -16.68
C LEU A 453 -19.08 12.97 -16.38
N VAL A 454 -20.10 13.63 -15.83
CA VAL A 454 -20.03 15.01 -15.36
C VAL A 454 -19.00 15.14 -14.24
N LEU A 455 -18.98 14.23 -13.27
CA LEU A 455 -18.01 14.24 -12.18
C LEU A 455 -16.57 14.09 -12.70
N CYS A 456 -16.33 13.16 -13.62
CA CYS A 456 -15.01 12.96 -14.24
C CYS A 456 -14.55 14.20 -15.02
N THR A 457 -15.45 14.83 -15.79
CA THR A 457 -15.11 16.04 -16.53
C THR A 457 -14.87 17.22 -15.60
N ALA A 458 -15.65 17.35 -14.53
CA ALA A 458 -15.47 18.39 -13.53
C ALA A 458 -14.10 18.30 -12.85
N ILE A 459 -13.67 17.12 -12.37
CA ILE A 459 -12.39 16.97 -11.70
C ILE A 459 -11.22 17.21 -12.67
N VAL A 460 -11.32 16.77 -13.92
CA VAL A 460 -10.29 17.05 -14.93
C VAL A 460 -10.24 18.56 -15.25
N GLY A 461 -11.39 19.20 -15.37
CA GLY A 461 -11.49 20.65 -15.57
C GLY A 461 -10.85 21.43 -14.41
N ILE A 462 -11.19 21.08 -13.16
CA ILE A 462 -10.59 21.68 -11.96
C ILE A 462 -9.07 21.45 -11.94
N TRP A 463 -8.59 20.26 -12.33
CA TRP A 463 -7.16 20.01 -12.45
C TRP A 463 -6.46 20.92 -13.46
N LEU A 464 -7.03 21.05 -14.66
CA LEU A 464 -6.47 21.90 -15.71
C LEU A 464 -6.44 23.38 -15.32
N VAL A 465 -7.50 23.88 -14.66
CA VAL A 465 -7.56 25.23 -14.12
C VAL A 465 -6.51 25.40 -13.02
N ARG A 466 -6.45 24.49 -12.06
CA ARG A 466 -5.44 24.50 -10.99
C ARG A 466 -4.02 24.62 -11.55
N ASP A 467 -3.67 23.80 -12.55
CA ASP A 467 -2.31 23.78 -13.12
C ASP A 467 -1.91 25.10 -13.81
N ARG A 468 -2.90 25.92 -14.21
CA ARG A 468 -2.71 27.27 -14.79
C ARG A 468 -2.65 28.38 -13.75
N THR A 469 -3.01 28.11 -12.49
CA THR A 469 -3.07 29.10 -11.40
C THR A 469 -1.80 29.11 -10.53
N ARG A 470 -1.69 30.15 -9.68
CA ARG A 470 -0.63 30.23 -8.65
C ARG A 470 -0.66 29.04 -7.69
N MET A 471 -1.85 28.47 -7.45
CA MET A 471 -2.04 27.27 -6.63
C MET A 471 -1.31 26.05 -7.20
N GLY A 472 -1.37 25.85 -8.53
CA GLY A 472 -0.65 24.75 -9.17
C GLY A 472 0.87 24.91 -9.09
N LEU A 473 1.37 26.15 -9.15
CA LEU A 473 2.80 26.41 -8.95
C LEU A 473 3.22 26.14 -7.50
N ALA A 474 2.44 26.61 -6.52
CA ALA A 474 2.68 26.37 -5.10
C ALA A 474 2.69 24.87 -4.76
N LEU A 475 1.75 24.09 -5.31
CA LEU A 475 1.71 22.63 -5.16
C LEU A 475 2.93 21.93 -5.76
N LYS A 476 3.41 22.37 -6.92
CA LYS A 476 4.64 21.83 -7.53
C LYS A 476 5.87 22.11 -6.68
N THR A 477 5.94 23.30 -6.07
CA THR A 477 7.02 23.66 -5.14
C THR A 477 6.95 22.84 -3.87
N LEU A 478 5.75 22.68 -3.30
CA LEU A 478 5.50 21.82 -2.13
C LEU A 478 5.98 20.38 -2.35
N GLY A 479 5.63 19.79 -3.49
CA GLY A 479 6.03 18.43 -3.83
C GLY A 479 7.52 18.28 -4.19
N ALA A 480 8.21 19.38 -4.50
CA ALA A 480 9.67 19.38 -4.70
C ALA A 480 10.40 19.38 -3.35
N ASP A 481 10.09 20.32 -2.48
CA ASP A 481 10.62 20.43 -1.12
C ASP A 481 9.69 21.29 -0.26
N GLU A 482 9.13 20.67 0.78
CA GLU A 482 8.22 21.35 1.69
C GLU A 482 8.91 22.44 2.51
N THR A 483 10.19 22.26 2.86
CA THR A 483 10.97 23.23 3.63
C THR A 483 11.21 24.50 2.81
N VAL A 484 11.60 24.31 1.54
CA VAL A 484 11.77 25.42 0.60
C VAL A 484 10.44 26.15 0.35
N ALA A 485 9.33 25.40 0.21
CA ALA A 485 8.02 26.00 0.03
C ALA A 485 7.62 26.92 1.20
N ARG A 486 7.90 26.49 2.45
CA ARG A 486 7.65 27.31 3.64
C ARG A 486 8.55 28.55 3.69
N GLN A 487 9.82 28.41 3.32
CA GLN A 487 10.77 29.55 3.32
C GLN A 487 10.39 30.66 2.34
N ILE A 488 9.75 30.31 1.22
CA ILE A 488 9.24 31.31 0.25
C ILE A 488 7.82 31.80 0.55
N GLY A 489 7.31 31.54 1.77
CA GLY A 489 6.04 32.06 2.28
C GLY A 489 4.79 31.29 1.87
N ILE A 490 4.90 30.05 1.31
CA ILE A 490 3.74 29.24 0.96
C ILE A 490 3.18 28.61 2.25
N ASN A 491 1.89 28.83 2.52
CA ASN A 491 1.18 28.11 3.58
C ASN A 491 0.93 26.66 3.15
N THR A 492 1.90 25.78 3.47
CA THR A 492 1.88 24.37 3.05
C THR A 492 0.73 23.60 3.68
N VAL A 493 0.33 23.94 4.91
CA VAL A 493 -0.76 23.25 5.63
C VAL A 493 -2.11 23.53 4.97
N ALA A 494 -2.43 24.80 4.74
CA ALA A 494 -3.69 25.18 4.10
C ALA A 494 -3.80 24.59 2.67
N LEU A 495 -2.69 24.58 1.94
CA LEU A 495 -2.64 24.03 0.58
C LEU A 495 -2.87 22.51 0.54
N LYS A 496 -2.27 21.77 1.47
CA LYS A 496 -2.48 20.33 1.62
C LYS A 496 -3.94 20.03 2.02
N ILE A 497 -4.46 20.72 3.04
CA ILE A 497 -5.84 20.50 3.52
C ILE A 497 -6.83 20.81 2.39
N GLY A 498 -6.71 21.94 1.71
CA GLY A 498 -7.64 22.31 0.65
C GLY A 498 -7.64 21.32 -0.52
N THR A 499 -6.48 20.81 -0.92
CA THR A 499 -6.40 19.79 -1.98
C THR A 499 -6.89 18.41 -1.52
N PHE A 500 -6.68 18.07 -0.23
CA PHE A 500 -7.19 16.85 0.35
C PHE A 500 -8.73 16.86 0.45
N VAL A 501 -9.32 17.96 0.93
CA VAL A 501 -10.77 18.16 0.98
C VAL A 501 -11.38 18.07 -0.42
N ALA A 502 -10.81 18.77 -1.41
CA ALA A 502 -11.31 18.72 -2.78
C ALA A 502 -11.26 17.29 -3.37
N SER A 503 -10.18 16.56 -3.13
CA SER A 503 -10.05 15.15 -3.52
C SER A 503 -11.10 14.26 -2.84
N SER A 504 -11.28 14.42 -1.54
CA SER A 504 -12.23 13.62 -0.74
C SER A 504 -13.67 13.83 -1.16
N VAL A 505 -14.07 15.07 -1.46
CA VAL A 505 -15.42 15.39 -1.97
C VAL A 505 -15.71 14.65 -3.28
N VAL A 506 -14.77 14.61 -4.20
CA VAL A 506 -14.96 13.87 -5.47
C VAL A 506 -15.09 12.37 -5.23
N MET A 507 -14.29 11.80 -4.32
CA MET A 507 -14.40 10.38 -3.96
C MET A 507 -15.75 10.07 -3.30
N THR A 508 -16.23 10.96 -2.44
CA THR A 508 -17.53 10.84 -1.79
C THR A 508 -18.66 10.91 -2.82
N LEU A 509 -18.61 11.86 -3.76
CA LEU A 509 -19.59 11.95 -4.83
C LEU A 509 -19.61 10.72 -5.72
N ALA A 510 -18.44 10.13 -6.03
CA ALA A 510 -18.37 8.89 -6.80
C ALA A 510 -19.11 7.73 -6.10
N GLY A 511 -18.95 7.59 -4.78
CA GLY A 511 -19.68 6.61 -4.00
C GLY A 511 -21.17 6.90 -3.90
N ALA A 512 -21.53 8.16 -3.65
CA ALA A 512 -22.92 8.61 -3.55
C ALA A 512 -23.71 8.43 -4.86
N ILE A 513 -23.08 8.70 -6.02
CA ILE A 513 -23.69 8.52 -7.34
C ILE A 513 -23.87 7.03 -7.66
N LEU A 514 -22.97 6.16 -7.20
CA LEU A 514 -23.06 4.73 -7.46
C LEU A 514 -24.05 4.00 -6.54
N ALA A 515 -24.34 4.55 -5.34
CA ALA A 515 -25.18 3.93 -4.32
C ALA A 515 -26.56 3.47 -4.82
N PRO A 516 -27.32 4.25 -5.64
CA PRO A 516 -28.64 3.85 -6.12
C PRO A 516 -28.67 2.55 -6.94
N ARG A 517 -27.51 2.13 -7.44
CA ARG A 517 -27.37 0.88 -8.20
C ARG A 517 -27.36 -0.36 -7.30
N SER A 518 -27.04 -0.19 -6.04
CA SER A 518 -27.00 -1.27 -5.06
C SER A 518 -28.35 -1.37 -4.35
N SER A 519 -29.06 -2.48 -4.50
CA SER A 519 -30.32 -2.70 -3.80
C SER A 519 -30.14 -2.82 -2.28
N HIS A 520 -28.95 -3.24 -1.83
CA HIS A 520 -28.61 -3.36 -0.42
C HIS A 520 -27.18 -2.84 -0.18
N VAL A 521 -27.02 -1.87 0.71
CA VAL A 521 -25.77 -1.23 1.05
C VAL A 521 -25.39 -1.59 2.48
N THR A 522 -24.24 -2.25 2.64
CA THR A 522 -23.66 -2.60 3.96
C THR A 522 -22.35 -1.88 4.17
N ALA A 523 -22.00 -1.60 5.44
CA ALA A 523 -20.75 -0.95 5.78
C ALA A 523 -19.54 -1.74 5.27
N GLU A 524 -19.55 -3.06 5.40
CA GLU A 524 -18.46 -3.94 4.97
C GLU A 524 -18.16 -3.83 3.47
N TYR A 525 -19.20 -3.76 2.64
CA TYR A 525 -19.08 -3.69 1.18
C TYR A 525 -18.55 -2.32 0.71
N VAL A 526 -19.11 -1.21 1.21
CA VAL A 526 -18.78 0.12 0.70
C VAL A 526 -17.46 0.69 1.24
N PHE A 527 -17.02 0.24 2.43
CA PHE A 527 -15.74 0.64 3.02
C PHE A 527 -14.61 -0.35 2.73
N ASN A 528 -14.78 -1.27 1.78
CA ASN A 528 -13.77 -2.28 1.45
C ASN A 528 -12.43 -1.64 1.06
N PRO A 529 -11.31 -1.98 1.74
CA PRO A 529 -9.98 -1.44 1.44
C PRO A 529 -9.50 -1.70 0.01
N GLU A 530 -10.02 -2.73 -0.66
CA GLU A 530 -9.70 -3.04 -2.06
C GLU A 530 -9.95 -1.84 -2.97
N ILE A 531 -11.00 -1.04 -2.71
CA ILE A 531 -11.32 0.17 -3.46
C ILE A 531 -10.19 1.18 -3.39
N SER A 532 -9.62 1.40 -2.18
CA SER A 532 -8.46 2.29 -2.01
C SER A 532 -7.25 1.80 -2.78
N PHE A 533 -6.97 0.52 -2.70
CA PHE A 533 -5.81 -0.07 -3.33
C PHE A 533 -5.89 -0.03 -4.86
N LEU A 534 -7.01 -0.45 -5.44
CA LEU A 534 -7.23 -0.37 -6.89
C LEU A 534 -7.15 1.07 -7.39
N THR A 535 -7.68 2.02 -6.64
CA THR A 535 -7.59 3.45 -6.95
C THR A 535 -6.15 3.92 -7.05
N VAL A 536 -5.33 3.58 -6.06
CA VAL A 536 -3.90 3.97 -6.00
C VAL A 536 -3.11 3.32 -7.12
N ILE A 537 -3.30 2.01 -7.33
CA ILE A 537 -2.62 1.25 -8.39
C ILE A 537 -2.96 1.83 -9.77
N ALA A 538 -4.24 2.03 -10.04
CA ALA A 538 -4.69 2.59 -11.31
C ALA A 538 -4.09 3.98 -11.57
N ALA A 539 -4.07 4.84 -10.55
CA ALA A 539 -3.47 6.16 -10.64
C ALA A 539 -1.95 6.12 -10.89
N LEU A 540 -1.24 5.23 -10.21
CA LEU A 540 0.21 5.06 -10.36
C LEU A 540 0.58 4.37 -11.68
N LEU A 541 -0.16 3.34 -12.09
CA LEU A 541 -0.01 2.66 -13.37
C LEU A 541 -0.14 3.64 -14.54
N GLY A 542 -1.11 4.53 -14.47
CA GLY A 542 -1.31 5.55 -15.50
C GLY A 542 -0.30 6.69 -15.43
N GLY A 543 0.15 7.05 -14.23
CA GLY A 543 1.05 8.17 -13.92
C GLY A 543 0.36 9.33 -13.21
N ALA A 544 0.50 9.39 -11.89
CA ALA A 544 -0.20 10.32 -10.99
C ALA A 544 0.13 11.83 -11.16
N THR A 545 1.12 12.17 -11.96
CA THR A 545 1.55 13.58 -12.16
C THR A 545 0.84 14.30 -13.29
N SER A 546 -0.07 13.64 -14.00
CA SER A 546 -0.78 14.16 -15.17
C SER A 546 -2.27 13.93 -15.02
N ALA A 547 -3.11 14.91 -15.38
CA ALA A 547 -4.57 14.78 -15.34
C ALA A 547 -5.13 13.60 -16.16
N TRP A 548 -4.45 13.24 -17.25
CA TRP A 548 -4.84 12.12 -18.13
C TRP A 548 -4.24 10.77 -17.70
N GLY A 549 -3.27 10.80 -16.78
CA GLY A 549 -2.57 9.60 -16.31
C GLY A 549 -3.50 8.56 -15.72
N PRO A 550 -4.27 8.90 -14.69
CA PRO A 550 -5.15 7.96 -14.03
C PRO A 550 -6.14 7.28 -14.98
N MET A 551 -6.68 8.00 -15.97
CA MET A 551 -7.56 7.43 -16.98
C MET A 551 -6.89 6.32 -17.80
N LEU A 552 -5.64 6.54 -18.21
CA LEU A 552 -4.85 5.55 -18.95
C LEU A 552 -4.50 4.33 -18.12
N GLY A 553 -4.44 4.45 -16.81
CA GLY A 553 -4.19 3.32 -15.91
C GLY A 553 -5.44 2.55 -15.54
N VAL A 554 -6.56 3.25 -15.31
CA VAL A 554 -7.83 2.64 -14.91
C VAL A 554 -8.39 1.72 -16.00
N VAL A 555 -8.44 2.18 -17.25
CA VAL A 555 -9.09 1.43 -18.35
C VAL A 555 -8.47 0.04 -18.52
N PRO A 556 -7.16 -0.14 -18.74
CA PRO A 556 -6.61 -1.49 -18.92
C PRO A 556 -6.70 -2.33 -17.65
N LEU A 557 -6.58 -1.73 -16.47
CA LEU A 557 -6.67 -2.45 -15.19
C LEU A 557 -8.07 -3.01 -14.96
N LEU A 558 -9.12 -2.23 -15.21
CA LEU A 558 -10.49 -2.68 -14.99
C LEU A 558 -10.98 -3.63 -16.09
N LEU A 559 -10.60 -3.44 -17.35
CA LEU A 559 -10.87 -4.40 -18.40
C LEU A 559 -10.22 -5.76 -18.09
N LEU A 560 -9.00 -5.74 -17.60
CA LEU A 560 -8.30 -6.95 -17.16
C LEU A 560 -8.99 -7.57 -15.95
N LYS A 561 -9.36 -6.75 -14.94
CA LYS A 561 -10.10 -7.22 -13.75
C LYS A 561 -11.40 -7.89 -14.15
N ASP A 562 -12.19 -7.28 -15.01
CA ASP A 562 -13.46 -7.79 -15.48
C ASP A 562 -13.29 -9.10 -16.26
N TYR A 563 -12.37 -9.14 -17.22
CA TYR A 563 -12.05 -10.33 -17.99
C TYR A 563 -11.63 -11.52 -17.11
N LEU A 564 -10.75 -11.27 -16.13
CA LEU A 564 -10.29 -12.30 -15.21
C LEU A 564 -11.39 -12.78 -14.27
N SER A 565 -12.22 -11.87 -13.77
CA SER A 565 -13.33 -12.20 -12.87
C SER A 565 -14.36 -13.11 -13.53
N ILE A 566 -14.64 -12.89 -14.82
CA ILE A 566 -15.61 -13.69 -15.57
C ILE A 566 -15.03 -15.05 -15.98
N ASN A 567 -13.83 -15.08 -16.55
CA ASN A 567 -13.29 -16.28 -17.17
C ASN A 567 -12.43 -17.13 -16.21
N TYR A 568 -11.86 -16.53 -15.18
CA TYR A 568 -10.90 -17.17 -14.25
C TYR A 568 -11.18 -16.80 -12.79
N SER A 569 -12.44 -16.86 -12.35
CA SER A 569 -12.87 -16.40 -11.02
C SER A 569 -12.05 -16.98 -9.87
N SER A 570 -11.74 -18.28 -9.91
CA SER A 570 -10.93 -18.97 -8.89
C SER A 570 -9.47 -18.52 -8.86
N TYR A 571 -8.91 -18.10 -9.99
CA TYR A 571 -7.52 -17.68 -10.12
C TYR A 571 -7.36 -16.16 -10.22
N PHE A 572 -8.45 -15.42 -10.12
CA PHE A 572 -8.50 -13.97 -10.31
C PHE A 572 -7.43 -13.23 -9.50
N SER A 573 -7.39 -13.46 -8.19
CA SER A 573 -6.45 -12.76 -7.28
C SER A 573 -4.99 -13.12 -7.57
N VAL A 574 -4.70 -14.39 -7.91
CA VAL A 574 -3.33 -14.84 -8.26
C VAL A 574 -2.84 -14.12 -9.50
N ILE A 575 -3.64 -14.14 -10.56
CA ILE A 575 -3.27 -13.55 -11.85
C ILE A 575 -3.15 -12.02 -11.71
N LEU A 576 -4.10 -11.38 -11.02
CA LEU A 576 -4.06 -9.94 -10.78
C LEU A 576 -2.81 -9.55 -9.98
N GLY A 577 -2.49 -10.27 -8.91
CA GLY A 577 -1.30 -10.03 -8.10
C GLY A 577 0.00 -10.20 -8.90
N ALA A 578 0.10 -11.26 -9.71
CA ALA A 578 1.25 -11.49 -10.58
C ALA A 578 1.43 -10.38 -11.63
N ILE A 579 0.34 -9.92 -12.25
CA ILE A 579 0.36 -8.82 -13.20
C ILE A 579 0.76 -7.50 -12.53
N LEU A 580 0.24 -7.21 -11.34
CA LEU A 580 0.61 -6.01 -10.59
C LEU A 580 2.11 -6.00 -10.25
N LEU A 581 2.66 -7.13 -9.79
CA LEU A 581 4.10 -7.28 -9.58
C LEU A 581 4.87 -7.03 -10.89
N GLY A 582 4.44 -7.65 -12.00
CA GLY A 582 5.05 -7.46 -13.31
C GLY A 582 5.05 -5.99 -13.75
N VAL A 583 3.92 -5.31 -13.58
CA VAL A 583 3.78 -3.88 -13.93
C VAL A 583 4.77 -3.01 -13.15
N VAL A 584 4.92 -3.24 -11.86
CA VAL A 584 5.88 -2.48 -11.02
C VAL A 584 7.32 -2.72 -11.48
N PHE A 585 7.64 -3.95 -11.88
CA PHE A 585 8.97 -4.31 -12.38
C PHE A 585 9.31 -3.69 -13.74
N PHE A 586 8.36 -3.73 -14.68
CA PHE A 586 8.60 -3.35 -16.07
C PHE A 586 8.22 -1.90 -16.38
N ILE A 587 7.31 -1.29 -15.61
CA ILE A 587 6.75 0.06 -15.88
C ILE A 587 6.92 1.01 -14.67
N PRO A 588 8.14 1.24 -14.18
CA PRO A 588 8.36 2.00 -12.93
C PRO A 588 7.99 3.50 -13.01
N ASN A 589 7.70 4.02 -14.20
CA ASN A 589 7.28 5.43 -14.42
C ASN A 589 5.83 5.56 -14.91
N GLY A 590 5.05 4.46 -14.85
CA GLY A 590 3.69 4.40 -15.36
C GLY A 590 3.60 4.45 -16.90
N LEU A 591 2.41 4.18 -17.45
CA LEU A 591 2.15 4.14 -18.89
C LEU A 591 2.48 5.45 -19.61
N ILE A 592 2.23 6.60 -18.97
CA ILE A 592 2.63 7.91 -19.52
C ILE A 592 4.16 8.03 -19.63
N GLY A 593 4.92 7.44 -18.72
CA GLY A 593 6.39 7.40 -18.78
C GLY A 593 6.88 6.66 -20.03
N LEU A 594 6.27 5.51 -20.34
CA LEU A 594 6.58 4.74 -21.55
C LEU A 594 6.23 5.51 -22.83
N LEU A 595 5.06 6.14 -22.89
CA LEU A 595 4.64 6.96 -24.03
C LEU A 595 5.57 8.17 -24.26
N LYS A 596 6.11 8.77 -23.19
CA LYS A 596 7.05 9.87 -23.28
C LYS A 596 8.44 9.41 -23.72
N SER A 597 8.93 8.29 -23.18
CA SER A 597 10.25 7.74 -23.57
C SER A 597 10.25 7.22 -25.01
N GLY A 598 9.18 6.58 -25.45
CA GLY A 598 9.00 6.16 -26.83
C GLY A 598 9.00 7.33 -27.81
N ARG A 599 8.32 8.44 -27.45
CA ARG A 599 8.34 9.67 -28.28
C ARG A 599 9.71 10.33 -28.30
N ALA A 600 10.39 10.43 -27.16
CA ALA A 600 11.75 10.98 -27.11
C ALA A 600 12.74 10.14 -27.94
N ALA A 601 12.60 8.82 -27.95
CA ALA A 601 13.41 7.93 -28.79
C ALA A 601 13.12 8.12 -30.28
N ILE A 602 11.86 8.36 -30.66
CA ILE A 602 11.46 8.64 -32.04
C ILE A 602 11.95 10.03 -32.49
N GLU A 603 11.85 11.04 -31.60
CA GLU A 603 12.35 12.40 -31.89
C GLU A 603 13.89 12.44 -32.02
N THR A 604 14.62 11.71 -31.13
CA THR A 604 16.08 11.61 -31.22
C THR A 604 16.52 10.85 -32.47
N ARG A 605 15.82 9.80 -32.90
CA ARG A 605 16.09 9.14 -34.20
C ARG A 605 15.81 10.07 -35.36
N ARG A 606 14.68 10.78 -35.40
CA ARG A 606 14.40 11.77 -36.47
C ARG A 606 15.42 12.90 -36.51
N LEU A 607 15.88 13.37 -35.35
CA LEU A 607 16.93 14.40 -35.27
C LEU A 607 18.28 13.88 -35.75
N ALA A 608 18.63 12.65 -35.36
CA ALA A 608 19.84 11.97 -35.88
C ALA A 608 19.78 11.77 -37.39
N ASP A 609 18.62 11.32 -37.91
CA ASP A 609 18.42 11.15 -39.37
C ASP A 609 18.46 12.50 -40.11
N LEU A 610 17.93 13.59 -39.52
CA LEU A 610 18.01 14.94 -40.06
C LEU A 610 19.44 15.49 -40.04
N LEU A 611 20.17 15.29 -38.93
CA LEU A 611 21.57 15.71 -38.81
C LEU A 611 22.48 14.92 -39.78
N ASP A 612 22.25 13.63 -39.94
CA ASP A 612 22.95 12.79 -40.94
C ASP A 612 22.60 13.21 -42.37
N ALA A 613 21.37 13.58 -42.68
CA ALA A 613 20.96 14.11 -43.96
C ALA A 613 21.59 15.49 -44.26
N LEU A 614 21.68 16.36 -43.24
CA LEU A 614 22.34 17.66 -43.31
C LEU A 614 23.87 17.51 -43.49
N ALA A 615 24.49 16.60 -42.73
CA ALA A 615 25.91 16.30 -42.83
C ALA A 615 26.28 15.73 -44.24
N ARG A 616 25.41 14.91 -44.83
CA ARG A 616 25.57 14.42 -46.20
C ARG A 616 25.43 15.55 -47.25
N ARG A 617 24.46 16.46 -47.06
CA ARG A 617 24.33 17.66 -47.91
C ARG A 617 25.54 18.59 -47.82
N LEU A 618 26.11 18.78 -46.65
CA LEU A 618 27.29 19.62 -46.43
C LEU A 618 28.57 18.98 -46.95
N ARG A 619 28.62 17.63 -47.12
CA ARG A 619 29.75 16.88 -47.75
C ARG A 619 29.62 16.78 -49.25
N GLY A 620 28.59 17.33 -49.89
CA GLY A 620 28.45 17.31 -51.34
C GLY A 620 28.15 15.93 -51.97
N GLU A 621 27.69 14.97 -51.16
CA GLU A 621 27.37 13.63 -51.67
C GLU A 621 26.00 13.65 -52.36
N THR A 622 26.03 13.59 -53.71
CA THR A 622 24.83 13.47 -54.53
C THR A 622 24.20 12.08 -54.41
N ARG A 623 22.92 12.03 -54.63
CA ARG A 623 21.90 11.01 -54.32
C ARG A 623 22.03 9.69 -55.12
N ASN A 624 23.21 9.08 -55.27
CA ASN A 624 23.38 7.80 -55.98
C ASN A 624 24.43 6.91 -55.30
N ALA A 625 24.13 6.43 -54.09
CA ALA A 625 24.80 5.25 -53.52
C ALA A 625 23.78 4.33 -52.87
N PRO A 626 23.82 3.01 -53.13
CA PRO A 626 22.91 2.05 -52.48
C PRO A 626 23.20 1.96 -50.98
N PRO A 627 22.19 1.61 -50.14
CA PRO A 627 22.36 1.55 -48.69
C PRO A 627 23.40 0.49 -48.31
N SER A 628 24.43 0.91 -47.60
CA SER A 628 25.40 0.01 -46.96
C SER A 628 24.73 -0.89 -45.92
N PRO A 629 25.11 -2.16 -45.81
CA PRO A 629 24.51 -3.09 -44.86
C PRO A 629 24.80 -2.67 -43.44
N PRO A 630 23.93 -3.01 -42.48
CA PRO A 630 24.07 -2.61 -41.08
C PRO A 630 25.36 -3.17 -40.47
N ARG A 631 26.17 -2.28 -39.90
CA ARG A 631 27.34 -2.68 -39.11
C ARG A 631 26.90 -3.56 -37.97
N ALA A 632 27.33 -4.83 -38.02
CA ALA A 632 27.23 -5.74 -36.89
C ALA A 632 27.98 -5.14 -35.69
N GLN A 633 27.30 -5.05 -34.55
CA GLN A 633 27.94 -4.78 -33.28
C GLN A 633 28.87 -5.96 -32.98
N SER A 634 30.18 -5.76 -33.07
CA SER A 634 31.16 -6.73 -32.62
C SER A 634 31.12 -6.71 -31.07
N SER A 635 30.62 -7.78 -30.52
CA SER A 635 30.84 -8.19 -29.13
C SER A 635 32.33 -8.45 -28.93
N ALA A 636 33.00 -7.54 -28.22
CA ALA A 636 34.36 -7.80 -27.72
C ALA A 636 34.24 -8.55 -26.40
N ASN A 637 34.33 -9.87 -26.51
CA ASN A 637 34.76 -10.74 -25.43
C ASN A 637 35.89 -11.61 -25.98
N GLY A 638 36.99 -11.60 -25.27
CA GLY A 638 37.84 -12.77 -25.28
C GLY A 638 39.30 -12.55 -25.67
N ALA A 639 40.09 -12.81 -24.68
CA ALA A 639 41.38 -13.51 -24.74
C ALA A 639 42.67 -12.70 -24.95
N ALA A 640 43.40 -12.75 -23.87
CA ALA A 640 44.85 -12.59 -23.73
C ALA A 640 45.65 -13.32 -24.81
N LEU A 641 46.84 -12.79 -25.11
CA LEU A 641 48.12 -13.52 -25.09
C LEU A 641 49.26 -12.64 -25.62
N HIS A 642 50.27 -12.55 -24.75
CA HIS A 642 51.71 -12.43 -25.06
C HIS A 642 52.21 -11.52 -26.20
N ASN A 643 52.98 -10.50 -25.87
CA ASN A 643 54.43 -10.59 -26.18
C ASN A 643 55.27 -9.53 -25.42
N GLU A 644 56.41 -10.01 -24.96
CA GLU A 644 57.53 -9.33 -24.36
C GLU A 644 58.13 -8.25 -25.28
N GLN A 645 58.63 -7.16 -24.68
CA GLN A 645 59.98 -6.66 -24.90
C GLN A 645 60.34 -5.52 -23.92
N ARG A 646 61.21 -5.89 -23.02
CA ARG A 646 62.42 -5.22 -22.45
C ARG A 646 62.55 -3.70 -22.59
N ALA A 647 62.59 -3.06 -21.44
CA ALA A 647 63.60 -2.26 -20.76
C ALA A 647 64.17 -1.00 -21.47
N PRO A 648 64.81 -0.01 -20.80
CA PRO A 648 65.56 -0.10 -19.52
C PRO A 648 65.24 1.03 -18.48
N ASP A 649 65.62 0.76 -17.25
CA ASP A 649 65.94 1.75 -16.18
C ASP A 649 67.06 2.71 -16.60
N PRO A 650 67.21 3.90 -16.05
CA PRO A 650 67.74 4.26 -14.76
C PRO A 650 67.38 5.70 -14.24
N PRO A 651 68.05 6.27 -13.29
CA PRO A 651 68.76 5.85 -12.09
C PRO A 651 68.29 6.54 -10.77
N GLU A 652 68.77 5.99 -9.70
CA GLU A 652 68.74 6.55 -8.34
C GLU A 652 69.23 7.99 -8.23
N ARG A 653 68.52 8.78 -7.35
CA ARG A 653 69.21 9.76 -6.51
C ARG A 653 68.72 9.66 -5.06
N LYS A 654 69.76 9.38 -4.26
CA LYS A 654 69.79 9.46 -2.81
C LYS A 654 69.47 10.89 -2.31
N ALA A 655 69.02 10.91 -1.11
CA ALA A 655 69.37 11.76 0.00
C ALA A 655 68.19 12.54 0.61
N SER A 656 67.95 12.10 1.81
CA SER A 656 67.99 12.84 3.09
C SER A 656 66.95 13.96 3.27
N LEU A 657 66.04 13.73 4.10
CA LEU A 657 65.90 14.12 5.52
C LEU A 657 64.57 13.59 6.01
#